data_2f56dd909301f51cbe6ce903be7e8813
#
_entry.id   2f56dd909301f51cbe6ce903be7e8813
#
_cell.length_a   1.000
_cell.length_b   1.000
_cell.length_c   1.000
_cell.angle_alpha   90.00
_cell.angle_beta   90.00
_cell.angle_gamma   90.00
#
_symmetry.space_group_name_H-M   'P 1'
#
loop_
_entity.id
_entity.type
_entity.pdbx_description
1 polymer ?
#
loop_
_entity_poly.entity_id
_entity_poly.type
_entity_poly.pdbx_seq_one_letter_code
_entity_poly.pdbx_strand_id
1 'polypeptide(L)'
;MRLKPLFSLFFMFALTLACAKPCHVIWTEGATNPETGKTVHTLEIQNPPKGTEWTLWFCQFRTPVTILEGEARIEHLGGTLYRVAPDADTKGKSLVLRYEARPLVNRFRAPEGFYLQKKGQKPVPVDADYTFLPAEPVKLFDWTPVTTDAFDMIPRLKKVEKAEGTTVIPADVKPETVEGKPSGWYRITLNGEVKVEAADEDGAHYAAVTIDNLKRNAGGATVPNAVIEDWPDMGYRGIMLDVSRDFTSKDNLLKLIDLLDHYKVNRLHLHLGDDEGWRVELDGLPELTSYGAYRGIPVLNEDGTISEPDALMPTYCVTPDRNDKATLGNGYYTKADFIEILRYAAERRIAVIPEFDMPGHSRAAIKSMEYRARTTGDASMLLSEPEDVSVYNSAQDYNDNAVNVALPTTYKFIDKVFDGIIALYAEAGVELPAVHVGGDEVPDGAWAGSPACKALMAENGKTDIGWLKDYFINHVLDIAEAKGVKIAGWQEVGQHLEPATFERLKKNLAFTNLWAVSRGRDRLAYNYANDQVPVVLSNSSNTYFDLAYNPSKTERGHNWAGFIDERRSFSFLPYDIYRSVRWDDNGDPTDLTNPGADKPVLTAEGKPYIIGVQGQLWSETLRSFDHVTYYLFPKAVGLFERGWNAEPAWAATTTPDDPAFTEDFNRFFSTVVDHEYPYYEAQGISWHKH
;
A
#
# COMPACT_ATOMS: atom_id res chain seq x y z
N MET A 1 -61.33 64.17 24.60
CA MET A 1 -60.64 63.09 25.35
C MET A 1 -59.46 62.63 24.54
N ARG A 2 -58.22 63.05 24.92
CA ARG A 2 -56.97 62.76 24.21
C ARG A 2 -56.30 61.64 24.95
N LEU A 3 -56.13 60.46 24.33
CA LEU A 3 -55.28 59.40 24.84
C LEU A 3 -53.81 59.67 24.38
N LYS A 4 -52.88 59.68 25.35
CA LYS A 4 -51.42 59.68 25.11
C LYS A 4 -50.93 58.25 24.95
N PRO A 5 -50.00 57.95 24.03
CA PRO A 5 -49.33 56.64 24.00
C PRO A 5 -48.18 56.63 25.00
N LEU A 6 -48.11 55.57 25.82
CA LEU A 6 -46.98 55.21 26.66
C LEU A 6 -45.89 54.57 25.76
N PHE A 7 -44.74 55.18 25.67
CA PHE A 7 -43.51 54.56 25.10
C PHE A 7 -42.87 53.70 26.19
N SER A 8 -42.90 52.38 25.97
CA SER A 8 -42.18 51.40 26.79
C SER A 8 -40.79 51.23 26.20
N LEU A 9 -39.77 51.70 26.89
CA LEU A 9 -38.37 51.53 26.52
C LEU A 9 -37.93 50.12 26.91
N PHE A 10 -37.84 49.20 25.93
CA PHE A 10 -37.17 47.88 26.09
C PHE A 10 -35.66 48.10 25.97
N PHE A 11 -34.93 48.05 27.10
CA PHE A 11 -33.50 47.90 27.11
C PHE A 11 -33.17 46.45 26.71
N MET A 12 -32.74 46.23 25.47
CA MET A 12 -32.14 44.99 25.01
C MET A 12 -30.71 44.95 25.53
N PHE A 13 -30.48 44.23 26.64
CA PHE A 13 -29.17 43.82 27.03
C PHE A 13 -28.69 42.78 26.02
N ALA A 14 -27.89 43.19 25.03
CA ALA A 14 -27.08 42.26 24.22
C ALA A 14 -25.98 41.70 25.13
N LEU A 15 -26.20 40.54 25.72
CA LEU A 15 -25.11 39.71 26.22
C LEU A 15 -24.27 39.28 25.02
N THR A 16 -23.20 39.97 24.74
CA THR A 16 -22.12 39.43 23.94
C THR A 16 -21.51 38.26 24.73
N LEU A 17 -22.02 37.06 24.53
CA LEU A 17 -21.27 35.88 24.85
C LEU A 17 -19.97 35.96 24.05
N ALA A 18 -18.88 36.34 24.73
CA ALA A 18 -17.55 36.17 24.18
C ALA A 18 -17.37 34.66 23.94
N CYS A 19 -17.61 34.23 22.71
CA CYS A 19 -17.33 32.86 22.31
C CYS A 19 -15.81 32.66 22.55
N ALA A 20 -15.45 31.80 23.49
CA ALA A 20 -14.04 31.46 23.71
C ALA A 20 -13.50 30.97 22.34
N LYS A 21 -12.33 31.52 21.99
CA LYS A 21 -11.66 31.06 20.76
C LYS A 21 -11.47 29.54 20.83
N PRO A 22 -11.70 28.79 19.75
CA PRO A 22 -11.48 27.35 19.74
C PRO A 22 -10.00 27.05 20.04
N CYS A 23 -9.74 25.86 20.57
CA CYS A 23 -8.38 25.34 20.66
C CYS A 23 -7.81 25.22 19.25
N HIS A 24 -6.55 25.60 19.08
CA HIS A 24 -5.85 25.59 17.81
C HIS A 24 -4.41 25.19 18.01
N VAL A 25 -3.82 24.49 17.04
CA VAL A 25 -2.43 24.05 17.09
C VAL A 25 -1.61 24.82 16.07
N ILE A 26 -0.43 25.28 16.47
CA ILE A 26 0.60 25.75 15.54
C ILE A 26 1.80 24.83 15.68
N TRP A 27 2.16 24.18 14.58
CA TRP A 27 3.35 23.37 14.55
C TRP A 27 4.42 24.00 13.64
N THR A 28 5.65 24.07 14.16
CA THR A 28 6.78 24.70 13.45
C THR A 28 7.95 23.74 13.36
N GLU A 29 8.43 23.50 12.14
CA GLU A 29 9.65 22.76 11.89
C GLU A 29 10.86 23.57 12.37
N GLY A 30 11.70 22.96 13.20
CA GLY A 30 12.95 23.56 13.64
C GLY A 30 14.13 23.17 12.75
N ALA A 31 15.28 23.80 13.00
CA ALA A 31 16.51 23.44 12.32
C ALA A 31 17.07 22.09 12.82
N THR A 32 17.66 21.33 11.93
CA THR A 32 18.36 20.09 12.28
C THR A 32 19.71 20.40 12.93
N ASN A 33 19.98 19.79 14.06
CA ASN A 33 21.28 19.86 14.71
C ASN A 33 22.27 18.98 13.91
N PRO A 34 23.34 19.53 13.34
CA PRO A 34 24.28 18.78 12.52
C PRO A 34 25.09 17.72 13.29
N GLU A 35 25.23 17.89 14.62
CA GLU A 35 25.98 16.94 15.45
C GLU A 35 25.17 15.71 15.82
N THR A 36 23.85 15.89 16.07
CA THR A 36 22.96 14.78 16.50
C THR A 36 22.11 14.23 15.36
N GLY A 37 21.99 14.95 14.25
CA GLY A 37 21.08 14.63 13.16
C GLY A 37 19.60 14.71 13.54
N LYS A 38 19.27 15.36 14.67
CA LYS A 38 17.90 15.51 15.15
C LYS A 38 17.43 16.96 15.01
N THR A 39 16.12 17.13 14.95
CA THR A 39 15.45 18.42 14.77
C THR A 39 14.62 18.75 16.00
N VAL A 40 14.66 20.00 16.47
CA VAL A 40 13.83 20.47 17.58
C VAL A 40 12.62 21.21 17.01
N HIS A 41 11.46 20.57 17.05
CA HIS A 41 10.20 21.16 16.60
C HIS A 41 9.50 21.91 17.74
N THR A 42 8.60 22.83 17.37
CA THR A 42 7.74 23.54 18.31
C THR A 42 6.28 23.18 18.07
N LEU A 43 5.58 22.81 19.13
CA LEU A 43 4.14 22.59 19.18
C LEU A 43 3.52 23.61 20.11
N GLU A 44 2.77 24.56 19.59
CA GLU A 44 2.01 25.54 20.38
C GLU A 44 0.53 25.14 20.35
N ILE A 45 -0.03 24.92 21.53
CA ILE A 45 -1.46 24.66 21.73
C ILE A 45 -2.10 25.94 22.20
N GLN A 46 -2.81 26.63 21.32
CA GLN A 46 -3.49 27.89 21.60
C GLN A 46 -4.88 27.66 22.20
N ASN A 47 -5.29 28.50 23.12
CA ASN A 47 -6.59 28.45 23.80
C ASN A 47 -6.93 27.06 24.36
N PRO A 48 -6.00 26.35 25.05
CA PRO A 48 -6.30 25.05 25.64
C PRO A 48 -7.38 25.19 26.73
N PRO A 49 -8.07 24.10 27.09
CA PRO A 49 -8.97 24.10 28.25
C PRO A 49 -8.22 24.51 29.53
N LYS A 50 -8.95 25.13 30.49
CA LYS A 50 -8.42 25.36 31.83
C LYS A 50 -8.32 24.05 32.59
N GLY A 51 -7.40 23.99 33.55
CA GLY A 51 -7.14 22.77 34.33
C GLY A 51 -6.21 21.81 33.62
N THR A 52 -6.10 20.61 34.15
CA THR A 52 -5.24 19.53 33.67
C THR A 52 -6.02 18.33 33.12
N GLU A 53 -7.36 18.36 33.19
CA GLU A 53 -8.21 17.24 32.79
C GLU A 53 -8.56 17.26 31.29
N TRP A 54 -7.53 17.39 30.45
CA TRP A 54 -7.65 17.31 29.02
C TRP A 54 -6.41 16.69 28.39
N THR A 55 -6.56 16.16 27.19
CA THR A 55 -5.50 15.51 26.42
C THR A 55 -5.58 15.97 24.97
N LEU A 56 -4.46 16.31 24.37
CA LEU A 56 -4.35 16.51 22.92
C LEU A 56 -3.74 15.24 22.31
N TRP A 57 -4.44 14.67 21.34
CA TRP A 57 -4.03 13.50 20.60
C TRP A 57 -3.53 13.90 19.22
N PHE A 58 -2.50 13.21 18.72
CA PHE A 58 -2.04 13.35 17.34
C PHE A 58 -1.29 12.08 16.92
N CYS A 59 -1.08 11.93 15.62
CA CYS A 59 -0.22 10.89 15.09
C CYS A 59 1.04 11.48 14.50
N GLN A 60 2.17 10.79 14.66
CA GLN A 60 3.43 11.16 14.04
C GLN A 60 4.22 9.90 13.69
N PHE A 61 4.59 9.76 12.41
CA PHE A 61 5.19 8.55 11.92
C PHE A 61 6.62 8.34 12.43
N ARG A 62 6.88 7.16 12.99
CA ARG A 62 8.20 6.61 13.38
C ARG A 62 9.18 7.63 13.95
N THR A 63 8.76 8.38 14.93
CA THR A 63 9.62 9.39 15.52
C THR A 63 9.57 9.30 17.02
N PRO A 64 10.63 8.80 17.69
CA PRO A 64 10.78 9.01 19.12
C PRO A 64 10.74 10.50 19.38
N VAL A 65 9.78 10.91 20.19
CA VAL A 65 9.58 12.31 20.59
C VAL A 65 10.12 12.49 22.00
N THR A 66 11.05 13.41 22.18
CA THR A 66 11.60 13.75 23.49
C THR A 66 11.32 15.22 23.79
N ILE A 67 10.55 15.50 24.83
CA ILE A 67 10.33 16.89 25.28
C ILE A 67 11.63 17.46 25.83
N LEU A 68 11.96 18.64 25.34
CA LEU A 68 13.10 19.46 25.85
C LEU A 68 12.61 20.59 26.73
N GLU A 69 11.48 21.22 26.40
CA GLU A 69 10.91 22.36 27.11
C GLU A 69 9.37 22.30 27.05
N GLY A 70 8.72 22.72 28.15
CA GLY A 70 7.26 22.82 28.28
C GLY A 70 6.72 22.07 29.50
N GLU A 71 5.58 22.54 30.04
CA GLU A 71 4.92 21.94 31.21
C GLU A 71 3.87 20.91 30.81
N ALA A 72 4.31 19.87 30.09
CA ALA A 72 3.44 18.76 29.67
C ALA A 72 4.24 17.47 29.39
N ARG A 73 3.56 16.35 29.41
CA ARG A 73 4.08 15.05 28.99
C ARG A 73 3.63 14.76 27.56
N ILE A 74 4.53 14.23 26.75
CA ILE A 74 4.20 13.53 25.49
C ILE A 74 4.42 12.03 25.73
N GLU A 75 3.43 11.22 25.40
CA GLU A 75 3.46 9.76 25.56
C GLU A 75 3.14 9.10 24.24
N HIS A 76 3.96 8.11 23.83
CA HIS A 76 3.73 7.23 22.70
C HIS A 76 2.94 6.02 23.17
N LEU A 77 1.84 5.68 22.47
CA LEU A 77 0.92 4.62 22.88
C LEU A 77 0.98 3.37 21.99
N GLY A 78 1.76 3.43 20.92
CA GLY A 78 1.91 2.39 19.90
C GLY A 78 1.54 2.90 18.51
N GLY A 79 2.11 2.26 17.47
CA GLY A 79 1.97 2.74 16.11
C GLY A 79 2.45 4.18 15.95
N THR A 80 1.59 5.04 15.42
CA THR A 80 1.90 6.47 15.26
C THR A 80 1.21 7.37 16.29
N LEU A 81 0.47 6.81 17.24
CA LEU A 81 -0.37 7.58 18.17
C LEU A 81 0.41 8.16 19.35
N TYR A 82 0.27 9.46 19.55
CA TYR A 82 0.80 10.21 20.67
C TYR A 82 -0.29 10.96 21.43
N ARG A 83 -0.07 11.18 22.72
CA ARG A 83 -0.88 12.08 23.55
C ARG A 83 -0.02 13.10 24.27
N VAL A 84 -0.54 14.32 24.40
CA VAL A 84 0.00 15.40 25.24
C VAL A 84 -0.97 15.61 26.39
N ALA A 85 -0.46 15.55 27.61
CA ALA A 85 -1.20 15.89 28.83
C ALA A 85 -0.46 17.00 29.59
N PRO A 86 -1.13 18.11 30.00
CA PRO A 86 -0.49 19.19 30.73
C PRO A 86 -0.12 18.74 32.15
N ASP A 87 1.06 19.17 32.63
CA ASP A 87 1.49 18.93 34.02
C ASP A 87 0.92 19.94 35.01
N ALA A 88 0.49 21.11 34.53
CA ALA A 88 -0.07 22.21 35.32
C ALA A 88 -1.27 22.86 34.62
N ASP A 89 -2.13 23.56 35.41
CA ASP A 89 -3.24 24.33 34.84
C ASP A 89 -2.72 25.47 33.97
N THR A 90 -2.97 25.39 32.68
CA THR A 90 -2.60 26.42 31.70
C THR A 90 -3.34 27.73 31.92
N LYS A 91 -4.44 27.73 32.71
CA LYS A 91 -5.34 28.90 32.91
C LYS A 91 -5.88 29.45 31.58
N GLY A 92 -5.92 28.63 30.52
CA GLY A 92 -6.32 29.02 29.18
C GLY A 92 -5.27 29.81 28.39
N LYS A 93 -4.03 29.86 28.85
CA LYS A 93 -2.89 30.41 28.09
C LYS A 93 -2.32 29.35 27.17
N SER A 94 -1.70 29.76 26.07
CA SER A 94 -1.00 28.85 25.15
C SER A 94 0.02 27.99 25.92
N LEU A 95 0.01 26.69 25.58
CA LEU A 95 1.01 25.73 26.02
C LEU A 95 1.99 25.52 24.88
N VAL A 96 3.26 25.85 25.11
CA VAL A 96 4.31 25.68 24.11
C VAL A 96 5.24 24.56 24.53
N LEU A 97 5.42 23.61 23.63
CA LEU A 97 6.32 22.47 23.79
C LEU A 97 7.40 22.52 22.73
N ARG A 98 8.66 22.33 23.16
CA ARG A 98 9.76 22.06 22.25
C ARG A 98 10.18 20.62 22.42
N TYR A 99 10.19 19.89 21.32
CA TYR A 99 10.52 18.49 21.35
C TYR A 99 11.48 18.10 20.23
N GLU A 100 12.33 17.13 20.51
CA GLU A 100 13.29 16.58 19.58
C GLU A 100 12.69 15.40 18.82
N ALA A 101 12.89 15.38 17.51
CA ALA A 101 12.41 14.34 16.61
C ALA A 101 13.36 14.13 15.42
N ARG A 102 13.05 13.19 14.53
CA ARG A 102 13.79 13.03 13.27
C ARG A 102 13.53 14.22 12.33
N PRO A 103 14.50 14.60 11.46
CA PRO A 103 14.29 15.59 10.42
C PRO A 103 13.13 15.26 9.50
N LEU A 104 12.40 16.28 9.08
CA LEU A 104 11.39 16.13 8.04
C LEU A 104 12.05 16.09 6.66
N VAL A 105 11.75 15.06 5.90
CA VAL A 105 12.02 15.03 4.46
C VAL A 105 10.81 15.57 3.71
N ASN A 106 9.63 15.08 4.03
CA ASN A 106 8.37 15.47 3.43
C ASN A 106 7.21 15.50 4.46
N ARG A 107 6.02 15.88 4.01
CA ARG A 107 4.86 16.23 4.84
C ARG A 107 4.41 15.12 5.78
N PHE A 108 4.51 13.84 5.34
CA PHE A 108 3.96 12.74 6.14
C PHE A 108 4.66 12.52 7.50
N ARG A 109 5.88 13.03 7.68
CA ARG A 109 6.61 12.93 8.95
C ARG A 109 6.22 14.01 9.97
N ALA A 110 5.47 15.03 9.57
CA ALA A 110 4.93 16.00 10.51
C ALA A 110 3.75 15.41 11.29
N PRO A 111 3.48 15.86 12.51
CA PRO A 111 2.30 15.41 13.24
C PRO A 111 1.02 15.79 12.51
N GLU A 112 0.01 14.93 12.60
CA GLU A 112 -1.30 15.10 11.94
C GLU A 112 -2.45 14.69 12.86
N GLY A 113 -3.69 15.10 12.49
CA GLY A 113 -4.90 14.65 13.13
C GLY A 113 -4.95 14.98 14.61
N PHE A 114 -4.93 16.26 14.89
CA PHE A 114 -5.04 16.74 16.26
C PHE A 114 -6.48 16.64 16.75
N TYR A 115 -6.65 16.01 17.91
CA TYR A 115 -7.94 15.90 18.60
C TYR A 115 -7.78 16.29 20.07
N LEU A 116 -8.67 17.13 20.55
CA LEU A 116 -8.76 17.51 21.95
C LEU A 116 -9.83 16.66 22.64
N GLN A 117 -9.45 15.99 23.72
CA GLN A 117 -10.37 15.23 24.56
C GLN A 117 -10.34 15.79 25.98
N LYS A 118 -11.49 16.19 26.51
CA LYS A 118 -11.66 16.48 27.92
C LYS A 118 -12.12 15.19 28.63
N LYS A 119 -11.76 15.07 29.90
CA LYS A 119 -12.12 13.92 30.71
C LYS A 119 -13.63 13.66 30.63
N GLY A 120 -14.00 12.41 30.31
CA GLY A 120 -15.39 12.00 30.18
C GLY A 120 -16.13 12.53 28.95
N GLN A 121 -15.43 13.18 27.99
CA GLN A 121 -16.02 13.68 26.74
C GLN A 121 -15.42 12.96 25.52
N LYS A 122 -16.15 12.99 24.41
CA LYS A 122 -15.63 12.51 23.13
C LYS A 122 -14.52 13.46 22.63
N PRO A 123 -13.52 12.94 21.92
CA PRO A 123 -12.52 13.76 21.25
C PRO A 123 -13.15 14.63 20.16
N VAL A 124 -12.68 15.87 20.05
CA VAL A 124 -13.09 16.82 19.02
C VAL A 124 -11.89 17.21 18.18
N PRO A 125 -12.02 17.37 16.85
CA PRO A 125 -10.92 17.78 15.99
C PRO A 125 -10.41 19.16 16.37
N VAL A 126 -9.11 19.37 16.18
CA VAL A 126 -8.43 20.65 16.39
C VAL A 126 -7.70 21.03 15.10
N ASP A 127 -7.99 22.22 14.60
CA ASP A 127 -7.29 22.73 13.42
C ASP A 127 -5.83 23.03 13.74
N ALA A 128 -4.97 22.81 12.74
CA ALA A 128 -3.55 23.02 12.89
C ALA A 128 -2.94 23.79 11.71
N ASP A 129 -2.13 24.79 12.04
CA ASP A 129 -1.28 25.49 11.09
C ASP A 129 0.15 24.94 11.15
N TYR A 130 0.79 24.86 9.98
CA TYR A 130 2.14 24.32 9.85
C TYR A 130 3.09 25.36 9.24
N THR A 131 4.25 25.49 9.85
CA THR A 131 5.36 26.27 9.30
C THR A 131 6.52 25.33 9.01
N PHE A 132 6.81 25.12 7.73
CA PHE A 132 7.94 24.31 7.28
C PHE A 132 9.14 25.19 6.95
N LEU A 133 10.32 24.63 7.17
CA LEU A 133 11.55 25.21 6.62
C LEU A 133 11.53 25.10 5.09
N PRO A 134 12.20 26.04 4.38
CA PRO A 134 12.36 25.90 2.94
C PRO A 134 12.92 24.52 2.58
N ALA A 135 12.30 23.86 1.59
CA ALA A 135 12.85 22.64 1.03
C ALA A 135 14.04 22.98 0.14
N GLU A 136 15.00 22.04 0.05
CA GLU A 136 16.03 22.12 -0.98
C GLU A 136 15.36 22.05 -2.37
N PRO A 137 15.93 22.73 -3.38
CA PRO A 137 15.42 22.65 -4.74
C PRO A 137 15.37 21.19 -5.23
N VAL A 138 14.21 20.79 -5.73
CA VAL A 138 14.02 19.45 -6.29
C VAL A 138 14.54 19.42 -7.72
N LYS A 139 15.41 18.46 -8.03
CA LYS A 139 15.87 18.20 -9.39
C LYS A 139 14.90 17.24 -10.07
N LEU A 140 13.99 17.79 -10.85
CA LEU A 140 13.10 16.99 -11.70
C LEU A 140 13.86 16.46 -12.92
N PHE A 141 13.31 15.43 -13.57
CA PHE A 141 13.89 14.94 -14.82
C PHE A 141 13.51 15.88 -15.98
N ASP A 142 14.45 16.04 -16.93
CA ASP A 142 14.19 16.74 -18.19
C ASP A 142 13.72 15.72 -19.24
N TRP A 143 12.86 16.17 -20.16
CA TRP A 143 12.41 15.40 -21.30
C TRP A 143 12.14 16.30 -22.50
N THR A 144 12.17 15.72 -23.71
CA THR A 144 11.92 16.44 -24.94
C THR A 144 10.64 15.91 -25.59
N PRO A 145 9.59 16.74 -25.76
CA PRO A 145 8.37 16.32 -26.42
C PRO A 145 8.62 15.80 -27.84
N VAL A 146 7.99 14.67 -28.16
CA VAL A 146 7.95 14.11 -29.52
C VAL A 146 6.50 13.99 -29.97
N THR A 147 6.26 14.10 -31.28
CA THR A 147 4.90 13.97 -31.83
C THR A 147 4.41 12.54 -31.66
N THR A 148 3.22 12.39 -31.06
CA THR A 148 2.50 11.14 -30.91
C THR A 148 1.39 11.00 -31.93
N ASP A 149 0.91 9.77 -32.15
CA ASP A 149 -0.27 9.48 -32.95
C ASP A 149 -1.21 8.46 -32.27
N ALA A 150 -2.24 8.01 -32.97
CA ALA A 150 -3.24 7.12 -32.38
C ALA A 150 -2.69 5.76 -31.93
N PHE A 151 -1.54 5.33 -32.44
CA PHE A 151 -0.90 4.06 -32.07
C PHE A 151 0.07 4.20 -30.89
N ASP A 152 0.39 5.41 -30.47
CA ASP A 152 1.17 5.63 -29.26
C ASP A 152 0.25 5.46 -28.05
N MET A 153 0.46 4.39 -27.30
CA MET A 153 -0.32 4.00 -26.12
C MET A 153 0.57 3.28 -25.09
N ILE A 154 0.09 3.12 -23.90
CA ILE A 154 0.76 2.40 -22.82
C ILE A 154 -0.12 1.22 -22.38
N PRO A 155 0.41 -0.02 -22.33
CA PRO A 155 1.75 -0.42 -22.83
C PRO A 155 1.88 -0.25 -24.34
N ARG A 156 3.12 0.03 -24.78
CA ARG A 156 3.43 0.23 -26.20
C ARG A 156 3.24 -1.08 -26.98
N LEU A 157 2.63 -0.94 -28.14
CA LEU A 157 2.42 -2.04 -29.08
C LEU A 157 3.75 -2.56 -29.64
N LYS A 158 3.93 -3.89 -29.69
CA LYS A 158 5.18 -4.49 -30.16
C LYS A 158 5.41 -4.32 -31.64
N LYS A 159 4.35 -4.47 -32.46
CA LYS A 159 4.45 -4.31 -33.91
C LYS A 159 3.26 -3.53 -34.45
N VAL A 160 3.53 -2.50 -35.23
CA VAL A 160 2.54 -1.70 -35.93
C VAL A 160 3.02 -1.46 -37.35
N GLU A 161 2.33 -2.04 -38.33
CA GLU A 161 2.57 -1.81 -39.77
C GLU A 161 1.49 -0.84 -40.26
N LYS A 162 1.81 0.44 -40.31
CA LYS A 162 0.90 1.51 -40.75
C LYS A 162 0.64 1.43 -42.27
N ALA A 163 -0.59 1.72 -42.72
CA ALA A 163 -1.00 1.74 -44.09
C ALA A 163 -1.79 3.03 -44.42
N GLU A 164 -1.93 3.35 -45.69
CA GLU A 164 -2.73 4.51 -46.13
C GLU A 164 -4.23 4.26 -45.91
N GLY A 165 -4.97 5.33 -45.63
CA GLY A 165 -6.41 5.31 -45.45
C GLY A 165 -6.83 5.15 -43.99
N THR A 166 -8.14 4.97 -43.82
CA THR A 166 -8.77 4.84 -42.47
C THR A 166 -9.81 3.74 -42.47
N THR A 167 -10.07 3.19 -41.29
CA THR A 167 -11.12 2.20 -41.01
C THR A 167 -12.06 2.73 -39.95
N VAL A 168 -13.36 2.54 -40.15
CA VAL A 168 -14.36 2.77 -39.10
C VAL A 168 -14.52 1.50 -38.28
N ILE A 169 -14.15 1.56 -37.01
CA ILE A 169 -14.29 0.42 -36.10
C ILE A 169 -15.76 0.29 -35.67
N PRO A 170 -16.42 -0.88 -35.93
CA PRO A 170 -17.79 -1.10 -35.47
C PRO A 170 -17.88 -1.21 -33.95
N ALA A 171 -19.11 -1.15 -33.44
CA ALA A 171 -19.35 -1.26 -31.98
C ALA A 171 -19.04 -2.68 -31.44
N ASP A 172 -19.29 -3.71 -32.24
CA ASP A 172 -19.04 -5.11 -31.87
C ASP A 172 -18.03 -5.72 -32.87
N VAL A 173 -16.89 -6.15 -32.32
CA VAL A 173 -15.83 -6.85 -33.08
C VAL A 173 -15.59 -8.19 -32.42
N LYS A 174 -15.86 -9.29 -33.18
CA LYS A 174 -15.67 -10.64 -32.65
C LYS A 174 -14.29 -11.16 -33.02
N PRO A 175 -13.46 -11.55 -32.05
CA PRO A 175 -12.16 -12.14 -32.31
C PRO A 175 -12.28 -13.56 -32.85
N GLU A 176 -11.39 -13.93 -33.77
CA GLU A 176 -11.18 -15.32 -34.24
C GLU A 176 -10.05 -15.95 -33.41
N THR A 177 -10.24 -17.17 -32.91
CA THR A 177 -9.22 -17.91 -32.17
C THR A 177 -8.15 -18.46 -33.11
N VAL A 178 -6.87 -18.29 -32.77
CA VAL A 178 -5.71 -18.77 -33.54
C VAL A 178 -4.80 -19.60 -32.64
N GLU A 179 -4.50 -20.84 -33.05
CA GLU A 179 -3.62 -21.73 -32.30
C GLU A 179 -2.12 -21.44 -32.55
N GLY A 180 -1.26 -21.92 -31.64
CA GLY A 180 0.19 -21.87 -31.77
C GLY A 180 0.84 -20.48 -31.51
N LYS A 181 0.11 -19.58 -30.89
CA LYS A 181 0.59 -18.28 -30.44
C LYS A 181 0.78 -18.27 -28.91
N PRO A 182 1.61 -17.38 -28.36
CA PRO A 182 1.74 -17.24 -26.91
C PRO A 182 0.44 -16.74 -26.27
N SER A 183 0.25 -17.05 -25.00
CA SER A 183 -0.92 -16.55 -24.24
C SER A 183 -0.99 -15.04 -24.25
N GLY A 184 -2.19 -14.50 -24.41
CA GLY A 184 -2.45 -13.06 -24.51
C GLY A 184 -2.08 -12.42 -25.86
N TRP A 185 -1.62 -13.22 -26.85
CA TRP A 185 -1.33 -12.72 -28.19
C TRP A 185 -2.60 -12.33 -28.94
N TYR A 186 -2.52 -11.23 -29.67
CA TYR A 186 -3.57 -10.81 -30.60
C TYR A 186 -3.01 -10.12 -31.85
N ARG A 187 -3.83 -10.10 -32.92
CA ARG A 187 -3.60 -9.32 -34.11
C ARG A 187 -4.86 -8.54 -34.46
N ILE A 188 -4.70 -7.24 -34.78
CA ILE A 188 -5.78 -6.39 -35.29
C ILE A 188 -5.38 -5.94 -36.69
N THR A 189 -6.23 -6.20 -37.69
CA THR A 189 -6.06 -5.73 -39.06
C THR A 189 -7.12 -4.67 -39.37
N LEU A 190 -6.67 -3.48 -39.79
CA LEU A 190 -7.49 -2.32 -40.13
C LEU A 190 -7.16 -1.94 -41.59
N ASN A 191 -8.05 -2.26 -42.53
CA ASN A 191 -7.86 -2.03 -43.96
C ASN A 191 -9.17 -1.70 -44.70
N GLY A 192 -10.05 -0.96 -44.09
CA GLY A 192 -11.43 -0.70 -44.49
C GLY A 192 -12.41 -1.66 -43.81
N GLU A 193 -11.92 -2.81 -43.35
CA GLU A 193 -12.61 -3.77 -42.48
C GLU A 193 -11.80 -3.98 -41.19
N VAL A 194 -12.44 -4.49 -40.16
CA VAL A 194 -11.78 -4.82 -38.90
C VAL A 194 -11.76 -6.32 -38.71
N LYS A 195 -10.55 -6.91 -38.64
CA LYS A 195 -10.36 -8.30 -38.26
C LYS A 195 -9.54 -8.38 -36.98
N VAL A 196 -9.99 -9.17 -36.00
CA VAL A 196 -9.28 -9.47 -34.76
C VAL A 196 -9.03 -10.96 -34.67
N GLU A 197 -7.77 -11.33 -34.44
CA GLU A 197 -7.32 -12.69 -34.19
C GLU A 197 -6.67 -12.74 -32.80
N ALA A 198 -6.96 -13.76 -31.98
CA ALA A 198 -6.44 -13.88 -30.63
C ALA A 198 -6.06 -15.33 -30.31
N ALA A 199 -5.02 -15.52 -29.48
CA ALA A 199 -4.60 -16.85 -29.05
C ALA A 199 -5.59 -17.50 -28.06
N ASP A 200 -6.16 -16.67 -27.21
CA ASP A 200 -7.01 -17.06 -26.10
C ASP A 200 -7.95 -15.91 -25.70
N GLU A 201 -8.73 -16.10 -24.63
CA GLU A 201 -9.64 -15.07 -24.11
C GLU A 201 -8.91 -13.83 -23.58
N ASP A 202 -7.69 -13.99 -23.05
CA ASP A 202 -6.87 -12.85 -22.59
C ASP A 202 -6.41 -12.00 -23.78
N GLY A 203 -5.94 -12.65 -24.87
CA GLY A 203 -5.60 -11.95 -26.11
C GLY A 203 -6.79 -11.23 -26.74
N ALA A 204 -7.97 -11.86 -26.72
CA ALA A 204 -9.21 -11.25 -27.19
C ALA A 204 -9.57 -9.99 -26.37
N HIS A 205 -9.43 -10.05 -25.05
CA HIS A 205 -9.65 -8.94 -24.14
C HIS A 205 -8.64 -7.80 -24.38
N TYR A 206 -7.34 -8.11 -24.47
CA TYR A 206 -6.31 -7.11 -24.73
C TYR A 206 -6.46 -6.43 -26.10
N ALA A 207 -6.97 -7.16 -27.09
CA ALA A 207 -7.32 -6.57 -28.39
C ALA A 207 -8.46 -5.55 -28.25
N ALA A 208 -9.48 -5.84 -27.45
CA ALA A 208 -10.58 -4.93 -27.20
C ALA A 208 -10.08 -3.65 -26.47
N VAL A 209 -9.25 -3.79 -25.43
CA VAL A 209 -8.62 -2.66 -24.75
C VAL A 209 -7.79 -1.82 -25.73
N THR A 210 -7.01 -2.44 -26.61
CA THR A 210 -6.25 -1.75 -27.64
C THR A 210 -7.13 -0.97 -28.62
N ILE A 211 -8.24 -1.57 -29.05
CA ILE A 211 -9.23 -0.92 -29.92
C ILE A 211 -9.83 0.32 -29.26
N ASP A 212 -10.16 0.24 -27.98
CA ASP A 212 -10.74 1.37 -27.25
C ASP A 212 -9.71 2.50 -27.05
N ASN A 213 -8.45 2.16 -26.81
CA ASN A 213 -7.36 3.12 -26.77
C ASN A 213 -7.13 3.79 -28.16
N LEU A 214 -7.17 3.02 -29.24
CA LEU A 214 -7.07 3.57 -30.60
C LEU A 214 -8.19 4.56 -30.92
N LYS A 215 -9.44 4.21 -30.59
CA LYS A 215 -10.60 5.09 -30.77
C LYS A 215 -10.44 6.39 -29.97
N ARG A 216 -10.02 6.27 -28.71
CA ARG A 216 -9.79 7.43 -27.84
C ARG A 216 -8.71 8.35 -28.43
N ASN A 217 -7.55 7.79 -28.76
CA ASN A 217 -6.41 8.55 -29.27
C ASN A 217 -6.69 9.17 -30.66
N ALA A 218 -7.51 8.52 -31.48
CA ALA A 218 -7.95 9.05 -32.77
C ALA A 218 -9.12 10.04 -32.65
N GLY A 219 -9.69 10.24 -31.47
CA GLY A 219 -10.84 11.12 -31.25
C GLY A 219 -12.16 10.56 -31.75
N GLY A 220 -12.29 9.26 -32.02
CA GLY A 220 -13.54 8.61 -32.47
C GLY A 220 -13.32 7.25 -33.12
N ALA A 221 -14.41 6.71 -33.69
CA ALA A 221 -14.41 5.36 -34.26
C ALA A 221 -13.60 5.24 -35.59
N THR A 222 -13.24 6.35 -36.24
CA THR A 222 -12.45 6.35 -37.47
C THR A 222 -10.97 6.42 -37.12
N VAL A 223 -10.24 5.34 -37.37
CA VAL A 223 -8.83 5.19 -37.02
C VAL A 223 -7.96 4.97 -38.28
N PRO A 224 -6.66 5.32 -38.26
CA PRO A 224 -5.76 5.03 -39.36
C PRO A 224 -5.64 3.53 -39.63
N ASN A 225 -5.41 3.14 -40.87
CA ASN A 225 -5.19 1.74 -41.27
C ASN A 225 -3.84 1.24 -40.74
N ALA A 226 -3.85 0.01 -40.22
CA ALA A 226 -2.63 -0.67 -39.79
C ALA A 226 -2.87 -2.19 -39.60
N VAL A 227 -1.78 -2.93 -39.51
CA VAL A 227 -1.75 -4.26 -38.91
C VAL A 227 -0.98 -4.14 -37.59
N ILE A 228 -1.64 -4.53 -36.50
CA ILE A 228 -1.08 -4.56 -35.15
C ILE A 228 -0.91 -6.01 -34.74
N GLU A 229 0.26 -6.36 -34.19
CA GLU A 229 0.49 -7.67 -33.59
C GLU A 229 1.18 -7.45 -32.22
N ASP A 230 0.57 -7.97 -31.16
CA ASP A 230 0.98 -7.63 -29.78
C ASP A 230 0.72 -8.78 -28.80
N TRP A 231 1.51 -8.82 -27.70
CA TRP A 231 1.43 -9.80 -26.61
C TRP A 231 2.23 -9.34 -25.40
N PRO A 232 1.91 -9.78 -24.17
CA PRO A 232 2.73 -9.50 -22.98
C PRO A 232 3.99 -10.36 -22.93
N ASP A 233 5.11 -9.81 -22.45
CA ASP A 233 6.32 -10.59 -22.13
C ASP A 233 6.18 -11.34 -20.80
N MET A 234 5.43 -10.77 -19.84
CA MET A 234 5.27 -11.34 -18.50
C MET A 234 3.82 -11.77 -18.25
N GLY A 235 3.66 -12.98 -17.72
CA GLY A 235 2.36 -13.56 -17.38
C GLY A 235 1.68 -12.90 -16.18
N TYR A 236 2.44 -12.32 -15.26
CA TYR A 236 1.96 -11.63 -14.08
C TYR A 236 2.30 -10.13 -14.16
N ARG A 237 1.30 -9.27 -14.20
CA ARG A 237 1.42 -7.81 -14.24
C ARG A 237 0.43 -7.25 -13.20
N GLY A 238 0.96 -6.89 -12.03
CA GLY A 238 0.13 -6.64 -10.85
C GLY A 238 0.29 -5.28 -10.22
N ILE A 239 -0.75 -4.92 -9.47
CA ILE A 239 -0.73 -3.88 -8.45
C ILE A 239 -1.21 -4.50 -7.13
N MET A 240 -0.50 -4.24 -6.05
CA MET A 240 -0.96 -4.45 -4.70
C MET A 240 -1.55 -3.14 -4.16
N LEU A 241 -2.72 -3.24 -3.54
CA LEU A 241 -3.34 -2.16 -2.78
C LEU A 241 -3.51 -2.58 -1.33
N ASP A 242 -2.92 -1.82 -0.43
CA ASP A 242 -3.18 -1.92 1.01
C ASP A 242 -4.53 -1.24 1.31
N VAL A 243 -5.48 -2.02 1.79
CA VAL A 243 -6.78 -1.56 2.29
C VAL A 243 -6.90 -1.71 3.81
N SER A 244 -5.87 -2.24 4.45
CA SER A 244 -5.83 -2.48 5.89
C SER A 244 -5.49 -1.21 6.67
N ARG A 245 -4.42 -0.49 6.30
CA ARG A 245 -4.02 0.75 6.98
C ARG A 245 -5.05 1.84 6.75
N ASP A 246 -5.44 2.09 5.50
CA ASP A 246 -6.53 2.99 5.14
C ASP A 246 -7.48 2.31 4.15
N PHE A 247 -8.76 2.25 4.53
CA PHE A 247 -9.77 1.49 3.81
C PHE A 247 -10.21 2.18 2.52
N THR A 248 -10.14 1.47 1.41
CA THR A 248 -10.71 1.89 0.12
C THR A 248 -12.10 1.27 -0.04
N SER A 249 -13.13 2.10 -0.28
CA SER A 249 -14.49 1.60 -0.48
C SER A 249 -14.62 0.72 -1.72
N LYS A 250 -15.63 -0.15 -1.76
CA LYS A 250 -15.92 -0.99 -2.93
C LYS A 250 -16.00 -0.16 -4.22
N ASP A 251 -16.78 0.93 -4.21
CA ASP A 251 -16.99 1.76 -5.41
C ASP A 251 -15.66 2.33 -5.96
N ASN A 252 -14.78 2.78 -5.06
CA ASN A 252 -13.45 3.23 -5.42
C ASN A 252 -12.56 2.09 -5.94
N LEU A 253 -12.69 0.90 -5.36
CA LEU A 253 -11.95 -0.27 -5.80
C LEU A 253 -12.40 -0.73 -7.19
N LEU A 254 -13.70 -0.73 -7.48
CA LEU A 254 -14.23 -1.01 -8.83
C LEU A 254 -13.71 0.00 -9.86
N LYS A 255 -13.67 1.28 -9.49
CA LYS A 255 -13.06 2.32 -10.33
C LYS A 255 -11.56 2.09 -10.57
N LEU A 256 -10.82 1.66 -9.54
CA LEU A 256 -9.41 1.29 -9.71
C LEU A 256 -9.24 0.10 -10.65
N ILE A 257 -10.11 -0.91 -10.56
CA ILE A 257 -10.09 -2.07 -11.47
C ILE A 257 -10.26 -1.62 -12.92
N ASP A 258 -11.17 -0.68 -13.21
CA ASP A 258 -11.32 -0.11 -14.56
C ASP A 258 -10.06 0.62 -15.05
N LEU A 259 -9.39 1.37 -14.16
CA LEU A 259 -8.13 2.04 -14.48
C LEU A 259 -7.00 1.04 -14.74
N LEU A 260 -6.94 -0.06 -14.00
CA LEU A 260 -5.93 -1.11 -14.21
C LEU A 260 -6.17 -1.90 -15.50
N ASP A 261 -7.43 -2.18 -15.84
CA ASP A 261 -7.83 -2.83 -17.09
C ASP A 261 -7.35 -2.06 -18.31
N HIS A 262 -7.49 -0.73 -18.29
CA HIS A 262 -7.00 0.16 -19.33
C HIS A 262 -5.53 -0.08 -19.72
N TYR A 263 -4.69 -0.48 -18.76
CA TYR A 263 -3.27 -0.78 -18.94
C TYR A 263 -2.96 -2.27 -19.10
N LYS A 264 -3.98 -3.12 -19.30
CA LYS A 264 -3.83 -4.58 -19.45
C LYS A 264 -3.14 -5.24 -18.24
N VAL A 265 -3.31 -4.66 -17.05
CA VAL A 265 -2.94 -5.27 -15.76
C VAL A 265 -3.84 -6.48 -15.54
N ASN A 266 -3.29 -7.59 -15.05
CA ASN A 266 -4.06 -8.82 -14.89
C ASN A 266 -4.04 -9.41 -13.47
N ARG A 267 -3.45 -8.70 -12.50
CA ARG A 267 -3.43 -9.09 -11.09
C ARG A 267 -3.71 -7.89 -10.20
N LEU A 268 -4.66 -8.06 -9.29
CA LEU A 268 -4.91 -7.13 -8.19
C LEU A 268 -4.66 -7.86 -6.87
N HIS A 269 -3.60 -7.51 -6.18
CA HIS A 269 -3.26 -8.06 -4.89
C HIS A 269 -3.88 -7.15 -3.80
N LEU A 270 -4.77 -7.67 -2.99
CA LEU A 270 -5.45 -6.95 -1.91
C LEU A 270 -4.87 -7.35 -0.56
N HIS A 271 -4.21 -6.42 0.10
CA HIS A 271 -3.71 -6.57 1.47
C HIS A 271 -4.86 -6.30 2.44
N LEU A 272 -5.55 -7.39 2.87
CA LEU A 272 -6.85 -7.35 3.55
C LEU A 272 -6.77 -7.41 5.08
N GLY A 273 -5.64 -7.78 5.63
CA GLY A 273 -5.44 -7.90 7.08
C GLY A 273 -4.02 -7.57 7.50
N ASP A 274 -3.91 -6.60 8.45
CA ASP A 274 -2.65 -6.13 9.01
C ASP A 274 -2.89 -5.59 10.44
N ASP A 275 -1.94 -4.87 11.00
CA ASP A 275 -1.97 -4.32 12.37
C ASP A 275 -3.15 -3.38 12.61
N GLU A 276 -3.53 -2.58 11.62
CA GLU A 276 -4.49 -1.50 11.74
C GLU A 276 -5.93 -1.87 11.35
N GLY A 277 -6.12 -3.02 10.70
CA GLY A 277 -7.47 -3.41 10.32
C GLY A 277 -7.57 -4.75 9.60
N TRP A 278 -8.75 -5.35 9.70
CA TRP A 278 -9.19 -6.51 8.94
C TRP A 278 -10.35 -6.13 8.02
N ARG A 279 -10.29 -6.45 6.72
CA ARG A 279 -11.14 -5.79 5.72
C ARG A 279 -12.11 -6.69 4.96
N VAL A 280 -12.26 -7.95 5.30
CA VAL A 280 -13.21 -8.86 4.64
C VAL A 280 -14.01 -9.68 5.65
N GLU A 281 -15.31 -9.80 5.42
CA GLU A 281 -16.21 -10.59 6.23
C GLU A 281 -16.04 -12.09 5.93
N LEU A 282 -15.80 -12.90 6.98
CA LEU A 282 -15.64 -14.35 6.90
C LEU A 282 -16.61 -15.06 7.85
N ASP A 283 -17.21 -16.16 7.39
CA ASP A 283 -18.13 -16.96 8.21
C ASP A 283 -17.44 -17.58 9.42
N GLY A 284 -18.05 -17.39 10.59
CA GLY A 284 -17.57 -17.91 11.88
C GLY A 284 -16.50 -17.06 12.55
N LEU A 285 -16.12 -15.94 11.96
CA LEU A 285 -15.15 -14.97 12.49
C LEU A 285 -15.71 -13.53 12.47
N PRO A 286 -16.93 -13.30 13.01
CA PRO A 286 -17.57 -11.99 12.94
C PRO A 286 -16.80 -10.87 13.63
N GLU A 287 -15.96 -11.19 14.64
CA GLU A 287 -15.17 -10.20 15.38
C GLU A 287 -14.12 -9.51 14.51
N LEU A 288 -13.62 -10.18 13.48
CA LEU A 288 -12.67 -9.61 12.53
C LEU A 288 -13.22 -8.34 11.86
N THR A 289 -14.51 -8.29 11.56
CA THR A 289 -15.14 -7.15 10.90
C THR A 289 -16.04 -6.32 11.81
N SER A 290 -16.64 -6.90 12.85
CA SER A 290 -17.42 -6.11 13.81
C SER A 290 -16.54 -5.35 14.82
N TYR A 291 -15.30 -5.80 15.03
CA TYR A 291 -14.34 -5.21 15.95
C TYR A 291 -13.02 -4.85 15.27
N GLY A 292 -12.36 -5.78 14.59
CA GLY A 292 -11.05 -5.60 13.97
C GLY A 292 -11.05 -4.70 12.74
N ALA A 293 -12.20 -4.31 12.19
CA ALA A 293 -12.30 -3.33 11.10
C ALA A 293 -12.46 -1.89 11.59
N TYR A 294 -12.43 -1.66 12.89
CA TYR A 294 -12.72 -0.36 13.48
C TYR A 294 -11.68 0.03 14.51
N ARG A 295 -11.17 1.24 14.40
CA ARG A 295 -10.21 1.84 15.33
C ARG A 295 -10.65 3.23 15.75
N GLY A 296 -10.14 3.71 16.88
CA GLY A 296 -10.51 5.02 17.42
C GLY A 296 -9.63 5.42 18.60
N ILE A 297 -9.72 6.70 19.00
CA ILE A 297 -9.04 7.18 20.21
C ILE A 297 -9.56 6.38 21.40
N PRO A 298 -8.67 5.80 22.22
CA PRO A 298 -9.06 4.93 23.31
C PRO A 298 -9.85 5.70 24.39
N VAL A 299 -10.83 5.03 24.98
CA VAL A 299 -11.49 5.53 26.20
C VAL A 299 -10.55 5.30 27.38
N LEU A 300 -10.32 6.32 28.18
CA LEU A 300 -9.47 6.25 29.35
C LEU A 300 -10.30 6.06 30.61
N ASN A 301 -9.84 5.18 31.50
CA ASN A 301 -10.33 5.04 32.87
C ASN A 301 -9.97 6.27 33.70
N GLU A 302 -10.50 6.37 34.92
CA GLU A 302 -10.20 7.47 35.85
C GLU A 302 -8.71 7.58 36.21
N ASP A 303 -8.00 6.45 36.24
CA ASP A 303 -6.55 6.37 36.49
C ASP A 303 -5.67 6.63 35.24
N GLY A 304 -6.28 6.88 34.09
CA GLY A 304 -5.60 7.15 32.82
C GLY A 304 -5.20 5.91 32.03
N THR A 305 -5.55 4.71 32.49
CA THR A 305 -5.35 3.46 31.74
C THR A 305 -6.40 3.33 30.63
N ILE A 306 -6.09 2.55 29.59
CA ILE A 306 -7.02 2.27 28.47
C ILE A 306 -8.09 1.28 28.97
N SER A 307 -9.38 1.62 28.77
CA SER A 307 -10.51 0.82 29.24
C SER A 307 -10.71 -0.47 28.43
N GLU A 308 -10.36 -0.48 27.16
CA GLU A 308 -10.43 -1.63 26.26
C GLU A 308 -9.05 -1.92 25.67
N PRO A 309 -8.22 -2.75 26.34
CA PRO A 309 -6.83 -2.98 25.92
C PRO A 309 -6.70 -3.74 24.60
N ASP A 310 -7.77 -4.41 24.17
CA ASP A 310 -7.90 -5.06 22.87
C ASP A 310 -8.40 -4.12 21.76
N ALA A 311 -8.74 -2.86 22.06
CA ALA A 311 -9.18 -1.92 21.03
C ALA A 311 -8.04 -1.51 20.10
N LEU A 312 -8.34 -1.45 18.80
CA LEU A 312 -7.43 -0.86 17.84
C LEU A 312 -7.42 0.66 18.00
N MET A 313 -6.22 1.22 18.10
CA MET A 313 -6.00 2.65 18.25
C MET A 313 -5.95 3.33 16.87
N PRO A 314 -6.30 4.62 16.74
CA PRO A 314 -6.14 5.34 15.51
C PRO A 314 -4.66 5.48 15.21
N THR A 315 -4.30 5.05 14.01
CA THR A 315 -2.98 5.27 13.46
C THR A 315 -3.14 6.09 12.19
N TYR A 316 -2.09 6.77 11.79
CA TYR A 316 -2.13 7.62 10.60
C TYR A 316 -3.26 8.68 10.63
N CYS A 317 -3.80 8.98 11.80
CA CYS A 317 -4.71 10.10 12.11
C CYS A 317 -6.08 10.08 11.45
N VAL A 318 -6.57 8.92 11.09
CA VAL A 318 -7.76 8.87 10.25
C VAL A 318 -9.08 8.70 11.00
N THR A 319 -9.09 8.33 12.29
CA THR A 319 -10.34 8.01 12.97
C THR A 319 -10.33 8.32 14.46
N PRO A 320 -11.03 9.38 14.91
CA PRO A 320 -11.17 9.68 16.34
C PRO A 320 -12.19 8.79 17.05
N ASP A 321 -13.26 8.38 16.36
CA ASP A 321 -14.34 7.56 16.90
C ASP A 321 -14.47 6.26 16.09
N ARG A 322 -14.23 5.13 16.74
CA ARG A 322 -14.36 3.80 16.12
C ARG A 322 -15.77 3.50 15.59
N ASN A 323 -16.78 4.23 16.03
CA ASN A 323 -18.15 4.08 15.53
C ASN A 323 -18.42 4.91 14.27
N ASP A 324 -17.49 5.79 13.87
CA ASP A 324 -17.61 6.57 12.65
C ASP A 324 -17.17 5.73 11.45
N LYS A 325 -18.14 5.27 10.68
CA LYS A 325 -17.94 4.45 9.48
C LYS A 325 -17.62 5.28 8.22
N ALA A 326 -17.63 6.60 8.32
CA ALA A 326 -17.34 7.49 7.20
C ALA A 326 -15.84 7.84 7.08
N THR A 327 -14.97 7.24 7.90
CA THR A 327 -13.55 7.50 7.90
C THR A 327 -12.77 6.39 7.17
N LEU A 328 -11.61 6.72 6.62
CA LEU A 328 -10.73 5.76 5.95
C LEU A 328 -10.18 4.69 6.89
N GLY A 329 -10.09 4.96 8.18
CA GLY A 329 -9.62 4.00 9.17
C GLY A 329 -10.60 2.86 9.42
N ASN A 330 -11.87 3.02 9.06
CA ASN A 330 -12.97 2.14 9.41
C ASN A 330 -13.71 1.63 8.18
N GLY A 331 -13.95 0.34 8.14
CA GLY A 331 -14.70 -0.29 7.05
C GLY A 331 -14.20 -1.66 6.69
N TYR A 332 -15.02 -2.39 5.97
CA TYR A 332 -14.70 -3.71 5.44
C TYR A 332 -15.61 -4.01 4.25
N TYR A 333 -15.23 -4.98 3.44
CA TYR A 333 -16.08 -5.57 2.41
C TYR A 333 -16.95 -6.65 3.03
N THR A 334 -18.26 -6.53 2.90
CA THR A 334 -19.19 -7.63 3.20
C THR A 334 -18.91 -8.79 2.24
N LYS A 335 -19.40 -10.00 2.57
CA LYS A 335 -19.29 -11.13 1.65
C LYS A 335 -19.84 -10.79 0.26
N ALA A 336 -20.98 -10.11 0.21
CA ALA A 336 -21.59 -9.67 -1.05
C ALA A 336 -20.71 -8.68 -1.81
N ASP A 337 -20.12 -7.70 -1.12
CA ASP A 337 -19.20 -6.73 -1.73
C ASP A 337 -17.96 -7.42 -2.30
N PHE A 338 -17.37 -8.36 -1.55
CA PHE A 338 -16.16 -9.05 -1.99
C PHE A 338 -16.43 -9.97 -3.20
N ILE A 339 -17.57 -10.69 -3.20
CA ILE A 339 -18.02 -11.50 -4.34
C ILE A 339 -18.23 -10.62 -5.59
N GLU A 340 -18.82 -9.43 -5.42
CA GLU A 340 -18.99 -8.48 -6.54
C GLU A 340 -17.64 -8.01 -7.07
N ILE A 341 -16.67 -7.66 -6.19
CA ILE A 341 -15.31 -7.28 -6.57
C ILE A 341 -14.65 -8.40 -7.38
N LEU A 342 -14.73 -9.65 -6.91
CA LEU A 342 -14.14 -10.80 -7.59
C LEU A 342 -14.70 -10.99 -9.00
N ARG A 343 -16.02 -10.93 -9.16
CA ARG A 343 -16.70 -11.06 -10.46
C ARG A 343 -16.34 -9.92 -11.41
N TYR A 344 -16.38 -8.69 -10.88
CA TYR A 344 -16.06 -7.48 -11.65
C TYR A 344 -14.64 -7.48 -12.19
N ALA A 345 -13.69 -7.90 -11.37
CA ALA A 345 -12.29 -8.05 -11.77
C ALA A 345 -12.12 -9.18 -12.82
N ALA A 346 -12.78 -10.32 -12.60
CA ALA A 346 -12.71 -11.47 -13.52
C ALA A 346 -13.25 -11.15 -14.92
N GLU A 347 -14.33 -10.34 -15.02
CA GLU A 347 -14.86 -9.84 -16.29
C GLU A 347 -13.83 -9.03 -17.08
N ARG A 348 -12.84 -8.43 -16.40
CA ARG A 348 -11.71 -7.66 -16.96
C ARG A 348 -10.42 -8.46 -17.03
N ARG A 349 -10.51 -9.78 -16.86
CA ARG A 349 -9.34 -10.68 -16.87
C ARG A 349 -8.31 -10.33 -15.77
N ILE A 350 -8.76 -9.70 -14.68
CA ILE A 350 -7.93 -9.39 -13.51
C ILE A 350 -8.24 -10.40 -12.42
N ALA A 351 -7.24 -11.20 -12.05
CA ALA A 351 -7.35 -12.11 -10.91
C ALA A 351 -7.01 -11.38 -9.60
N VAL A 352 -7.91 -11.44 -8.63
CA VAL A 352 -7.69 -10.89 -7.29
C VAL A 352 -6.91 -11.90 -6.44
N ILE A 353 -5.91 -11.44 -5.69
CA ILE A 353 -5.10 -12.23 -4.77
C ILE A 353 -5.35 -11.70 -3.36
N PRO A 354 -5.99 -12.47 -2.46
CA PRO A 354 -6.23 -12.04 -1.09
C PRO A 354 -5.00 -12.26 -0.24
N GLU A 355 -4.62 -11.25 0.57
CA GLU A 355 -3.54 -11.34 1.55
C GLU A 355 -4.04 -11.14 2.98
N PHE A 356 -3.53 -11.99 3.87
CA PHE A 356 -3.67 -11.89 5.32
C PHE A 356 -2.29 -12.11 5.93
N ASP A 357 -1.69 -11.03 6.38
CA ASP A 357 -0.30 -11.08 6.83
C ASP A 357 -0.15 -11.79 8.17
N MET A 358 0.74 -12.77 8.19
CA MET A 358 1.10 -13.59 9.35
C MET A 358 2.52 -14.16 9.17
N PRO A 359 3.28 -14.36 10.26
CA PRO A 359 2.92 -14.22 11.68
C PRO A 359 3.16 -12.82 12.24
N GLY A 360 3.87 -11.93 11.57
CA GLY A 360 3.91 -10.49 11.84
C GLY A 360 2.66 -9.78 11.35
N HIS A 361 2.59 -8.45 11.50
CA HIS A 361 1.52 -7.63 10.92
C HIS A 361 0.09 -8.14 11.20
N SER A 362 -0.13 -8.77 12.37
CA SER A 362 -1.37 -9.50 12.66
C SER A 362 -2.20 -8.87 13.78
N ARG A 363 -1.90 -7.63 14.19
CA ARG A 363 -2.49 -7.04 15.40
C ARG A 363 -4.02 -6.97 15.35
N ALA A 364 -4.62 -6.63 14.20
CA ALA A 364 -6.08 -6.58 14.10
C ALA A 364 -6.72 -7.95 14.31
N ALA A 365 -6.12 -9.03 13.79
CA ALA A 365 -6.58 -10.40 14.03
C ALA A 365 -6.41 -10.80 15.51
N ILE A 366 -5.24 -10.52 16.10
CA ILE A 366 -4.94 -10.80 17.53
C ILE A 366 -5.98 -10.10 18.41
N LYS A 367 -6.18 -8.80 18.26
CA LYS A 367 -7.13 -8.02 19.07
C LYS A 367 -8.58 -8.45 18.86
N SER A 368 -8.95 -8.88 17.67
CA SER A 368 -10.29 -9.44 17.42
C SER A 368 -10.52 -10.75 18.16
N MET A 369 -9.51 -11.63 18.22
CA MET A 369 -9.62 -12.90 18.93
C MET A 369 -9.51 -12.73 20.46
N GLU A 370 -8.75 -11.76 20.93
CA GLU A 370 -8.75 -11.34 22.35
C GLU A 370 -10.13 -10.79 22.75
N TYR A 371 -10.74 -9.94 21.91
CA TYR A 371 -12.11 -9.44 22.13
C TYR A 371 -13.13 -10.58 22.20
N ARG A 372 -13.06 -11.56 21.27
CA ARG A 372 -13.89 -12.76 21.27
C ARG A 372 -13.75 -13.53 22.59
N ALA A 373 -12.53 -13.84 23.00
CA ALA A 373 -12.26 -14.56 24.25
C ALA A 373 -12.79 -13.80 25.46
N ARG A 374 -12.59 -12.50 25.54
CA ARG A 374 -13.06 -11.65 26.64
C ARG A 374 -14.59 -11.54 26.71
N THR A 375 -15.25 -11.41 25.56
CA THR A 375 -16.70 -11.11 25.53
C THR A 375 -17.57 -12.36 25.51
N THR A 376 -17.10 -13.46 24.91
CA THR A 376 -17.87 -14.72 24.78
C THR A 376 -17.33 -15.86 25.60
N GLY A 377 -16.12 -15.76 26.13
CA GLY A 377 -15.41 -16.88 26.82
C GLY A 377 -14.80 -17.89 25.82
N ASP A 378 -14.89 -17.67 24.50
CA ASP A 378 -14.35 -18.57 23.48
C ASP A 378 -12.90 -18.21 23.12
N ALA A 379 -11.95 -18.93 23.72
CA ALA A 379 -10.51 -18.81 23.45
C ALA A 379 -10.01 -19.82 22.40
N SER A 380 -10.89 -20.50 21.67
CA SER A 380 -10.52 -21.59 20.76
C SER A 380 -9.71 -21.15 19.54
N MET A 381 -9.66 -19.84 19.27
CA MET A 381 -8.91 -19.20 18.17
C MET A 381 -8.03 -18.05 18.69
N LEU A 382 -7.64 -18.08 19.98
CA LEU A 382 -6.76 -17.06 20.54
C LEU A 382 -5.38 -17.13 19.86
N LEU A 383 -4.82 -15.97 19.51
CA LEU A 383 -3.57 -15.83 18.75
C LEU A 383 -2.40 -15.34 19.62
N SER A 384 -2.68 -14.96 20.84
CA SER A 384 -1.71 -14.46 21.82
C SER A 384 -1.69 -15.34 23.06
N GLU A 385 -0.56 -15.37 23.78
CA GLU A 385 -0.37 -16.05 25.05
C GLU A 385 -0.30 -15.01 26.16
N PRO A 386 -1.19 -15.03 27.15
CA PRO A 386 -1.22 -14.02 28.23
C PRO A 386 0.07 -13.95 29.06
N GLU A 387 0.81 -15.07 29.16
CA GLU A 387 2.07 -15.17 29.89
C GLU A 387 3.30 -14.79 29.03
N ASP A 388 3.12 -14.43 27.78
CA ASP A 388 4.21 -14.01 26.92
C ASP A 388 4.75 -12.63 27.37
N VAL A 389 6.01 -12.62 27.79
CA VAL A 389 6.75 -11.43 28.20
C VAL A 389 7.80 -11.01 27.17
N SER A 390 7.60 -11.35 25.92
CA SER A 390 8.49 -10.94 24.82
C SER A 390 8.56 -9.42 24.73
N VAL A 391 9.77 -8.93 24.44
CA VAL A 391 10.02 -7.49 24.27
C VAL A 391 10.53 -7.26 22.85
N TYR A 392 9.73 -6.57 22.05
CA TYR A 392 10.09 -6.23 20.69
C TYR A 392 9.42 -4.92 20.25
N ASN A 393 9.86 -4.39 19.13
CA ASN A 393 9.22 -3.28 18.45
C ASN A 393 9.15 -3.60 16.95
N SER A 394 7.95 -3.61 16.41
CA SER A 394 7.75 -3.93 14.99
C SER A 394 8.13 -2.78 14.07
N ALA A 395 8.13 -3.05 12.77
CA ALA A 395 8.32 -2.03 11.74
C ALA A 395 7.28 -0.89 11.83
N GLN A 396 6.10 -1.14 12.41
CA GLN A 396 5.02 -0.17 12.59
C GLN A 396 4.93 0.39 14.02
N ASP A 397 6.00 0.20 14.84
CA ASP A 397 6.08 0.65 16.24
C ASP A 397 5.02 0.01 17.18
N TYR A 398 4.65 -1.26 16.93
CA TYR A 398 3.87 -2.10 17.82
C TYR A 398 4.74 -3.14 18.51
N ASN A 399 4.27 -3.62 19.66
CA ASN A 399 4.92 -4.67 20.47
C ASN A 399 3.98 -5.85 20.78
N ASP A 400 2.85 -5.91 20.06
CA ASP A 400 1.78 -6.90 20.26
C ASP A 400 1.14 -7.36 18.93
N ASN A 401 1.93 -7.37 17.84
CA ASN A 401 1.45 -7.63 16.48
C ASN A 401 1.93 -8.96 15.86
N ALA A 402 2.59 -9.82 16.62
CA ALA A 402 3.02 -11.14 16.14
C ALA A 402 2.16 -12.25 16.77
N VAL A 403 1.52 -13.09 15.93
CA VAL A 403 0.78 -14.26 16.44
C VAL A 403 1.73 -15.25 17.10
N ASN A 404 1.27 -15.92 18.16
CA ASN A 404 2.07 -16.95 18.80
C ASN A 404 1.99 -18.25 17.99
N VAL A 405 3.09 -18.61 17.35
CA VAL A 405 3.19 -19.74 16.41
C VAL A 405 3.23 -21.11 17.13
N ALA A 406 3.41 -21.15 18.45
CA ALA A 406 3.38 -22.37 19.21
C ALA A 406 1.96 -22.80 19.65
N LEU A 407 0.96 -21.91 19.49
CA LEU A 407 -0.40 -22.21 19.88
C LEU A 407 -1.17 -23.00 18.82
N PRO A 408 -1.77 -24.15 19.15
CA PRO A 408 -2.64 -24.86 18.20
C PRO A 408 -3.85 -24.04 17.74
N THR A 409 -4.28 -23.06 18.54
CA THR A 409 -5.37 -22.13 18.24
C THR A 409 -5.05 -21.21 17.08
N THR A 410 -3.79 -20.84 16.89
CA THR A 410 -3.31 -20.09 15.73
C THR A 410 -3.61 -20.81 14.43
N TYR A 411 -3.34 -22.11 14.35
CA TYR A 411 -3.59 -22.87 13.11
C TYR A 411 -5.07 -23.17 12.89
N LYS A 412 -5.89 -23.27 13.94
CA LYS A 412 -7.36 -23.32 13.80
C LYS A 412 -7.91 -22.02 13.21
N PHE A 413 -7.37 -20.88 13.62
CA PHE A 413 -7.73 -19.59 13.06
C PHE A 413 -7.35 -19.52 11.58
N ILE A 414 -6.10 -19.86 11.21
CA ILE A 414 -5.63 -19.86 9.83
C ILE A 414 -6.48 -20.80 8.95
N ASP A 415 -6.74 -22.02 9.43
CA ASP A 415 -7.60 -22.99 8.74
C ASP A 415 -8.98 -22.41 8.45
N LYS A 416 -9.57 -21.71 9.42
CA LYS A 416 -10.88 -21.06 9.28
C LYS A 416 -10.86 -19.87 8.32
N VAL A 417 -9.78 -19.08 8.29
CA VAL A 417 -9.58 -18.00 7.30
C VAL A 417 -9.52 -18.57 5.88
N PHE A 418 -8.75 -19.64 5.67
CA PHE A 418 -8.67 -20.31 4.37
C PHE A 418 -10.04 -20.85 3.93
N ASP A 419 -10.81 -21.51 4.82
CA ASP A 419 -12.18 -21.96 4.52
C ASP A 419 -13.07 -20.81 4.05
N GLY A 420 -13.02 -19.68 4.76
CA GLY A 420 -13.83 -18.51 4.45
C GLY A 420 -13.50 -17.92 3.07
N ILE A 421 -12.22 -17.77 2.76
CA ILE A 421 -11.77 -17.24 1.45
C ILE A 421 -12.11 -18.20 0.32
N ILE A 422 -11.83 -19.49 0.47
CA ILE A 422 -12.19 -20.52 -0.54
C ILE A 422 -13.70 -20.48 -0.84
N ALA A 423 -14.53 -20.34 0.21
CA ALA A 423 -15.99 -20.27 0.04
C ALA A 423 -16.41 -19.02 -0.76
N LEU A 424 -15.79 -17.85 -0.50
CA LEU A 424 -16.10 -16.60 -1.23
C LEU A 424 -15.76 -16.70 -2.73
N TYR A 425 -14.60 -17.30 -3.07
CA TYR A 425 -14.21 -17.51 -4.46
C TYR A 425 -15.12 -18.54 -5.16
N ALA A 426 -15.46 -19.62 -4.46
CA ALA A 426 -16.39 -20.62 -4.98
C ALA A 426 -17.79 -20.03 -5.23
N GLU A 427 -18.31 -19.19 -4.33
CA GLU A 427 -19.59 -18.50 -4.50
C GLU A 427 -19.53 -17.44 -5.61
N ALA A 428 -18.39 -16.77 -5.78
CA ALA A 428 -18.16 -15.87 -6.89
C ALA A 428 -18.10 -16.60 -8.25
N GLY A 429 -17.76 -17.89 -8.26
CA GLY A 429 -17.56 -18.68 -9.46
C GLY A 429 -16.26 -18.33 -10.19
N VAL A 430 -15.25 -17.84 -9.45
CA VAL A 430 -13.92 -17.47 -9.96
C VAL A 430 -12.84 -18.33 -9.30
N GLU A 431 -11.72 -18.52 -10.01
CA GLU A 431 -10.58 -19.27 -9.47
C GLU A 431 -9.86 -18.46 -8.37
N LEU A 432 -9.46 -19.13 -7.28
CA LEU A 432 -8.57 -18.60 -6.26
C LEU A 432 -7.12 -18.83 -6.70
N PRO A 433 -6.36 -17.79 -7.09
CA PRO A 433 -5.01 -17.98 -7.61
C PRO A 433 -4.03 -18.49 -6.56
N ALA A 434 -4.11 -17.93 -5.36
CA ALA A 434 -3.37 -18.29 -4.17
C ALA A 434 -3.95 -17.51 -2.96
N VAL A 435 -3.64 -17.96 -1.74
CA VAL A 435 -3.76 -17.14 -0.54
C VAL A 435 -2.37 -16.59 -0.23
N HIS A 436 -2.23 -15.27 -0.24
CA HIS A 436 -0.97 -14.63 0.17
C HIS A 436 -0.96 -14.52 1.69
N VAL A 437 0.09 -15.06 2.32
CA VAL A 437 0.19 -15.20 3.78
C VAL A 437 1.11 -14.17 4.42
N GLY A 438 1.58 -13.17 3.64
CA GLY A 438 2.52 -12.17 4.10
C GLY A 438 3.88 -12.77 4.40
N GLY A 439 4.26 -12.82 5.67
CA GLY A 439 5.48 -13.45 6.18
C GLY A 439 6.63 -12.51 6.45
N ASP A 440 6.50 -11.25 6.11
CA ASP A 440 7.52 -10.23 6.26
C ASP A 440 7.61 -9.66 7.68
N GLU A 441 8.66 -8.95 7.93
CA GLU A 441 8.93 -8.07 9.07
C GLU A 441 8.57 -8.63 10.47
N VAL A 442 8.62 -9.96 10.67
CA VAL A 442 8.47 -10.52 12.02
C VAL A 442 9.53 -9.91 12.94
N PRO A 443 9.13 -9.20 14.02
CA PRO A 443 10.07 -8.42 14.80
C PRO A 443 11.14 -9.27 15.52
N ASP A 444 12.36 -8.77 15.54
CA ASP A 444 13.38 -9.36 16.40
C ASP A 444 12.96 -9.28 17.86
N GLY A 445 12.99 -10.42 18.58
CA GLY A 445 12.54 -10.54 19.97
C GLY A 445 11.11 -11.04 20.11
N ALA A 446 10.30 -11.12 19.05
CA ALA A 446 9.04 -11.85 19.08
C ALA A 446 9.26 -13.29 19.53
N TRP A 447 8.31 -13.82 20.34
CA TRP A 447 8.30 -15.17 20.92
C TRP A 447 9.42 -15.47 21.96
N ALA A 448 10.40 -14.59 22.12
CA ALA A 448 11.54 -14.83 23.01
C ALA A 448 11.13 -14.93 24.50
N GLY A 449 10.02 -14.29 24.88
CA GLY A 449 9.42 -14.32 26.21
C GLY A 449 8.35 -15.40 26.39
N SER A 450 7.82 -15.98 25.30
CA SER A 450 6.70 -16.92 25.31
C SER A 450 7.06 -18.27 25.97
N PRO A 451 6.35 -18.68 27.02
CA PRO A 451 6.47 -20.02 27.57
C PRO A 451 6.15 -21.14 26.59
N ALA A 452 5.09 -20.97 25.77
CA ALA A 452 4.67 -21.96 24.78
C ALA A 452 5.74 -22.16 23.69
N CYS A 453 6.32 -21.07 23.15
CA CYS A 453 7.38 -21.14 22.16
C CYS A 453 8.65 -21.79 22.73
N LYS A 454 9.03 -21.47 23.97
CA LYS A 454 10.16 -22.11 24.67
C LYS A 454 9.95 -23.60 24.87
N ALA A 455 8.75 -24.02 25.29
CA ALA A 455 8.42 -25.43 25.46
C ALA A 455 8.45 -26.18 24.13
N LEU A 456 7.84 -25.62 23.07
CA LEU A 456 7.86 -26.19 21.72
C LEU A 456 9.29 -26.38 21.20
N MET A 457 10.16 -25.37 21.33
CA MET A 457 11.54 -25.45 20.92
C MET A 457 12.31 -26.56 21.71
N ALA A 458 12.10 -26.62 23.02
CA ALA A 458 12.74 -27.63 23.88
C ALA A 458 12.32 -29.05 23.51
N GLU A 459 11.02 -29.29 23.29
CA GLU A 459 10.47 -30.57 22.84
C GLU A 459 11.05 -31.04 21.50
N ASN A 460 11.40 -30.10 20.61
CA ASN A 460 12.00 -30.38 19.31
C ASN A 460 13.54 -30.27 19.31
N GLY A 461 14.17 -30.05 20.48
CA GLY A 461 15.63 -29.94 20.60
C GLY A 461 16.22 -28.72 19.86
N LYS A 462 15.43 -27.67 19.69
CA LYS A 462 15.81 -26.44 18.98
C LYS A 462 16.23 -25.34 19.96
N THR A 463 17.26 -24.57 19.56
CA THR A 463 17.75 -23.46 20.37
C THR A 463 17.74 -22.13 19.60
N ASP A 464 17.62 -22.17 18.28
CA ASP A 464 17.49 -20.99 17.43
C ASP A 464 15.99 -20.64 17.28
N ILE A 465 15.63 -19.44 17.71
CA ILE A 465 14.28 -18.92 17.61
C ILE A 465 13.79 -18.79 16.16
N GLY A 466 14.71 -18.60 15.21
CA GLY A 466 14.42 -18.56 13.77
C GLY A 466 13.73 -19.83 13.26
N TRP A 467 13.96 -21.00 13.94
CA TRP A 467 13.27 -22.25 13.61
C TRP A 467 11.74 -22.17 13.79
N LEU A 468 11.23 -21.25 14.59
CA LEU A 468 9.79 -21.07 14.75
C LEU A 468 9.12 -20.58 13.46
N LYS A 469 9.86 -19.91 12.56
CA LYS A 469 9.37 -19.56 11.23
C LYS A 469 9.20 -20.80 10.34
N ASP A 470 10.17 -21.71 10.39
CA ASP A 470 10.09 -23.03 9.72
C ASP A 470 8.88 -23.82 10.19
N TYR A 471 8.71 -23.89 11.52
CA TYR A 471 7.55 -24.55 12.13
C TYR A 471 6.22 -23.94 11.66
N PHE A 472 6.11 -22.61 11.66
CA PHE A 472 4.93 -21.90 11.19
C PHE A 472 4.61 -22.21 9.74
N ILE A 473 5.59 -22.06 8.83
CA ILE A 473 5.39 -22.31 7.40
C ILE A 473 5.00 -23.77 7.13
N ASN A 474 5.58 -24.73 7.83
CA ASN A 474 5.17 -26.13 7.68
C ASN A 474 3.68 -26.35 8.00
N HIS A 475 3.17 -25.74 9.06
CA HIS A 475 1.75 -25.87 9.43
C HIS A 475 0.82 -25.11 8.47
N VAL A 476 1.25 -23.95 7.95
CA VAL A 476 0.51 -23.26 6.89
C VAL A 476 0.44 -24.13 5.62
N LEU A 477 1.54 -24.80 5.29
CA LEU A 477 1.58 -25.74 4.17
C LEU A 477 0.68 -26.96 4.41
N ASP A 478 0.59 -27.50 5.64
CA ASP A 478 -0.35 -28.58 5.97
C ASP A 478 -1.80 -28.17 5.67
N ILE A 479 -2.17 -26.95 6.06
CA ILE A 479 -3.52 -26.40 5.82
C ILE A 479 -3.76 -26.21 4.32
N ALA A 480 -2.83 -25.57 3.62
CA ALA A 480 -2.95 -25.28 2.19
C ALA A 480 -3.06 -26.57 1.35
N GLU A 481 -2.19 -27.57 1.62
CA GLU A 481 -2.22 -28.88 0.95
C GLU A 481 -3.52 -29.64 1.23
N ALA A 482 -4.00 -29.64 2.48
CA ALA A 482 -5.26 -30.30 2.83
C ALA A 482 -6.47 -29.69 2.08
N LYS A 483 -6.41 -28.41 1.76
CA LYS A 483 -7.47 -27.68 1.04
C LYS A 483 -7.22 -27.60 -0.49
N GLY A 484 -6.08 -28.08 -0.98
CA GLY A 484 -5.72 -28.08 -2.39
C GLY A 484 -5.49 -26.69 -2.96
N VAL A 485 -5.08 -25.72 -2.14
CA VAL A 485 -4.78 -24.33 -2.55
C VAL A 485 -3.28 -24.05 -2.52
N LYS A 486 -2.83 -23.13 -3.35
CA LYS A 486 -1.46 -22.60 -3.30
C LYS A 486 -1.38 -21.44 -2.35
N ILE A 487 -0.18 -21.21 -1.79
CA ILE A 487 0.13 -20.00 -1.04
C ILE A 487 1.02 -19.08 -1.87
N ALA A 488 1.04 -17.80 -1.51
CA ALA A 488 2.04 -16.83 -1.91
C ALA A 488 2.55 -16.10 -0.66
N GLY A 489 3.63 -15.33 -0.78
CA GLY A 489 4.13 -14.55 0.34
C GLY A 489 5.25 -13.59 -0.08
N TRP A 490 5.61 -12.70 0.84
CA TRP A 490 6.79 -11.86 0.67
C TRP A 490 8.07 -12.72 0.73
N GLN A 491 9.20 -12.17 0.33
CA GLN A 491 10.47 -12.93 0.24
C GLN A 491 10.85 -13.70 1.52
N GLU A 492 10.36 -13.25 2.66
CA GLU A 492 10.65 -13.80 3.97
C GLU A 492 10.00 -15.19 4.21
N VAL A 493 8.95 -15.56 3.48
CA VAL A 493 8.34 -16.90 3.60
C VAL A 493 9.32 -18.04 3.25
N GLY A 494 10.35 -17.74 2.44
CA GLY A 494 11.40 -18.71 2.08
C GLY A 494 12.68 -18.58 2.88
N GLN A 495 12.76 -17.62 3.82
CA GLN A 495 13.98 -17.38 4.61
C GLN A 495 13.98 -18.16 5.92
N HIS A 496 15.17 -18.58 6.36
CA HIS A 496 15.36 -19.33 7.62
C HIS A 496 14.64 -20.68 7.69
N LEU A 497 14.30 -21.26 6.53
CA LEU A 497 13.68 -22.59 6.47
C LEU A 497 14.74 -23.70 6.45
N GLU A 498 14.36 -24.84 7.02
CA GLU A 498 15.13 -26.08 6.83
C GLU A 498 15.03 -26.53 5.36
N PRO A 499 16.05 -27.19 4.80
CA PRO A 499 16.04 -27.58 3.38
C PRO A 499 14.80 -28.38 2.94
N ALA A 500 14.28 -29.25 3.82
CA ALA A 500 13.08 -30.04 3.52
C ALA A 500 11.82 -29.17 3.42
N THR A 501 11.68 -28.19 4.30
CA THR A 501 10.58 -27.22 4.30
C THR A 501 10.66 -26.34 3.06
N PHE A 502 11.86 -25.87 2.70
CA PHE A 502 12.04 -25.05 1.50
C PHE A 502 11.66 -25.80 0.21
N GLU A 503 12.07 -27.07 0.08
CA GLU A 503 11.68 -27.89 -1.07
C GLU A 503 10.16 -28.20 -1.10
N ARG A 504 9.51 -28.29 0.07
CA ARG A 504 8.07 -28.41 0.18
C ARG A 504 7.37 -27.11 -0.21
N LEU A 505 7.86 -25.98 0.28
CA LEU A 505 7.36 -24.65 -0.06
C LEU A 505 7.40 -24.42 -1.57
N LYS A 506 8.51 -24.69 -2.25
CA LYS A 506 8.66 -24.56 -3.71
C LYS A 506 7.53 -25.25 -4.49
N LYS A 507 7.07 -26.42 -4.03
CA LYS A 507 5.99 -27.18 -4.69
C LYS A 507 4.61 -26.57 -4.48
N ASN A 508 4.41 -25.85 -3.37
CA ASN A 508 3.13 -25.33 -2.93
C ASN A 508 3.01 -23.80 -3.10
N LEU A 509 4.10 -23.13 -3.46
CA LEU A 509 4.15 -21.72 -3.71
C LEU A 509 3.64 -21.39 -5.10
N ALA A 510 2.68 -20.47 -5.20
CA ALA A 510 2.27 -19.88 -6.48
C ALA A 510 3.33 -18.88 -6.95
N PHE A 511 3.80 -18.04 -6.04
CA PHE A 511 4.87 -17.06 -6.27
C PHE A 511 5.33 -16.45 -4.93
N THR A 512 6.49 -15.79 -4.97
CA THR A 512 6.95 -14.92 -3.89
C THR A 512 7.26 -13.52 -4.42
N ASN A 513 6.88 -12.50 -3.65
CA ASN A 513 7.16 -11.09 -3.97
C ASN A 513 8.54 -10.70 -3.41
N LEU A 514 9.47 -10.33 -4.27
CA LEU A 514 10.82 -9.90 -3.92
C LEU A 514 10.88 -8.37 -3.89
N TRP A 515 10.89 -7.79 -2.68
CA TRP A 515 10.73 -6.35 -2.48
C TRP A 515 12.01 -5.64 -2.02
N ALA A 516 12.82 -6.28 -1.16
CA ALA A 516 13.94 -5.62 -0.54
C ALA A 516 15.15 -5.55 -1.47
N VAL A 517 15.60 -4.32 -1.73
CA VAL A 517 16.76 -4.05 -2.62
C VAL A 517 17.98 -3.47 -1.89
N SER A 518 17.83 -3.15 -0.60
CA SER A 518 18.89 -2.57 0.21
C SER A 518 19.68 -3.63 1.00
N ARG A 519 20.87 -3.27 1.48
CA ARG A 519 21.71 -4.08 2.38
C ARG A 519 22.04 -5.47 1.85
N GLY A 520 22.22 -5.61 0.52
CA GLY A 520 22.53 -6.87 -0.15
C GLY A 520 21.35 -7.83 -0.31
N ARG A 521 20.12 -7.42 0.02
CA ARG A 521 18.90 -8.24 -0.17
C ARG A 521 18.46 -8.30 -1.64
N ASP A 522 18.93 -7.40 -2.49
CA ASP A 522 18.74 -7.42 -3.94
C ASP A 522 19.28 -8.72 -4.61
N ARG A 523 20.12 -9.49 -3.90
CA ARG A 523 20.58 -10.81 -4.34
C ARG A 523 19.49 -11.88 -4.35
N LEU A 524 18.44 -11.73 -3.52
CA LEU A 524 17.44 -12.77 -3.30
C LEU A 524 16.64 -13.07 -4.55
N ALA A 525 16.29 -12.06 -5.36
CA ALA A 525 15.47 -12.24 -6.54
C ALA A 525 16.07 -13.27 -7.51
N TYR A 526 17.34 -13.11 -7.88
CA TYR A 526 17.98 -14.03 -8.79
C TYR A 526 18.42 -15.33 -8.13
N ASN A 527 18.73 -15.33 -6.83
CA ASN A 527 18.93 -16.59 -6.11
C ASN A 527 17.65 -17.45 -6.17
N TYR A 528 16.49 -16.89 -5.83
CA TYR A 528 15.23 -17.63 -5.85
C TYR A 528 14.87 -18.10 -7.26
N ALA A 529 14.96 -17.22 -8.25
CA ALA A 529 14.69 -17.59 -9.63
C ALA A 529 15.63 -18.72 -10.13
N ASN A 530 16.93 -18.62 -9.83
CA ASN A 530 17.91 -19.66 -10.19
C ASN A 530 17.67 -20.98 -9.45
N ASP A 531 17.08 -20.95 -8.25
CA ASP A 531 16.63 -22.11 -7.47
C ASP A 531 15.22 -22.58 -7.89
N GLN A 532 14.69 -22.07 -9.01
CA GLN A 532 13.39 -22.43 -9.56
C GLN A 532 12.19 -22.11 -8.68
N VAL A 533 12.28 -21.03 -7.88
CA VAL A 533 11.16 -20.46 -7.16
C VAL A 533 10.49 -19.42 -8.04
N PRO A 534 9.14 -19.49 -8.22
CA PRO A 534 8.42 -18.43 -8.97
C PRO A 534 8.50 -17.07 -8.27
N VAL A 535 9.06 -16.09 -8.96
CA VAL A 535 9.33 -14.73 -8.44
C VAL A 535 8.46 -13.71 -9.15
N VAL A 536 7.80 -12.86 -8.36
CA VAL A 536 7.21 -11.60 -8.79
C VAL A 536 8.10 -10.47 -8.26
N LEU A 537 8.68 -9.70 -9.16
CA LEU A 537 9.57 -8.61 -8.79
C LEU A 537 8.76 -7.40 -8.29
N SER A 538 9.08 -6.97 -7.10
CA SER A 538 8.41 -5.90 -6.34
C SER A 538 9.44 -4.90 -5.80
N ASN A 539 10.49 -4.60 -6.56
CA ASN A 539 11.66 -3.84 -6.14
C ASN A 539 11.30 -2.48 -5.54
N SER A 540 11.50 -2.30 -4.25
CA SER A 540 11.07 -1.10 -3.53
C SER A 540 11.64 0.21 -4.08
N SER A 541 12.81 0.20 -4.72
CA SER A 541 13.40 1.39 -5.34
C SER A 541 12.75 1.84 -6.66
N ASN A 542 11.88 1.01 -7.28
CA ASN A 542 11.29 1.28 -8.59
C ASN A 542 9.76 1.11 -8.62
N THR A 543 9.19 0.27 -7.73
CA THR A 543 7.81 -0.20 -7.83
C THR A 543 6.95 0.03 -6.59
N TYR A 544 7.48 0.70 -5.54
CA TYR A 544 6.72 1.10 -4.36
C TYR A 544 6.13 2.49 -4.58
N PHE A 545 4.90 2.52 -5.05
CA PHE A 545 4.26 3.77 -5.49
C PHE A 545 3.76 4.65 -4.35
N ASP A 546 3.69 4.15 -3.13
CA ASP A 546 3.52 4.92 -1.90
C ASP A 546 4.73 5.81 -1.54
N LEU A 547 5.89 5.57 -2.14
CA LEU A 547 7.04 6.47 -2.01
C LEU A 547 6.76 7.80 -2.71
N ALA A 548 7.20 8.91 -2.09
CA ALA A 548 7.02 10.24 -2.62
C ALA A 548 7.69 10.42 -3.99
N TYR A 549 7.17 11.31 -4.81
CA TYR A 549 7.79 11.67 -6.10
C TYR A 549 9.14 12.36 -5.91
N ASN A 550 9.26 13.16 -4.85
CA ASN A 550 10.43 13.98 -4.59
C ASN A 550 10.47 14.43 -3.11
N PRO A 551 11.57 15.04 -2.61
CA PRO A 551 11.71 15.50 -1.22
C PRO A 551 10.94 16.79 -0.89
N SER A 552 9.95 17.19 -1.66
CA SER A 552 9.15 18.37 -1.37
C SER A 552 8.37 18.26 -0.05
N LYS A 553 8.27 19.34 0.69
CA LYS A 553 7.46 19.42 1.92
C LYS A 553 5.96 19.28 1.67
N THR A 554 5.50 19.35 0.43
CA THR A 554 4.10 19.13 0.05
C THR A 554 3.81 17.65 -0.24
N GLU A 555 4.84 16.83 -0.51
CA GLU A 555 4.71 15.40 -0.73
C GLU A 555 4.37 14.66 0.56
N ARG A 556 3.46 13.67 0.45
CA ARG A 556 2.99 12.86 1.57
C ARG A 556 3.56 11.45 1.60
N GLY A 557 4.03 10.93 0.48
CA GLY A 557 4.52 9.56 0.36
C GLY A 557 5.70 9.24 1.27
N HIS A 558 5.93 7.97 1.49
CA HIS A 558 7.13 7.47 2.17
C HIS A 558 8.40 7.81 1.39
N ASN A 559 9.58 7.65 2.05
CA ASN A 559 10.89 7.90 1.44
C ASN A 559 11.99 6.94 1.93
N TRP A 560 11.60 5.82 2.54
CA TRP A 560 12.56 4.90 3.16
C TRP A 560 13.42 4.14 2.14
N ALA A 561 12.94 3.98 0.90
CA ALA A 561 13.66 3.36 -0.21
C ALA A 561 13.97 4.36 -1.35
N GLY A 562 13.91 5.66 -1.07
CA GLY A 562 14.17 6.74 -2.02
C GLY A 562 12.88 7.38 -2.54
N PHE A 563 12.98 8.02 -3.71
CA PHE A 563 11.88 8.69 -4.38
C PHE A 563 11.59 8.00 -5.72
N ILE A 564 10.31 7.90 -6.08
CA ILE A 564 9.89 7.25 -7.33
C ILE A 564 9.07 8.24 -8.15
N ASP A 565 9.60 8.61 -9.29
CA ASP A 565 8.94 9.33 -10.36
C ASP A 565 8.65 8.41 -11.56
N GLU A 566 8.11 8.96 -12.64
CA GLU A 566 7.78 8.26 -13.87
C GLU A 566 9.02 7.67 -14.54
N ARG A 567 10.14 8.39 -14.49
CA ARG A 567 11.42 7.95 -15.07
C ARG A 567 12.00 6.78 -14.30
N ARG A 568 11.90 6.80 -12.95
CA ARG A 568 12.38 5.74 -12.08
C ARG A 568 11.61 4.43 -12.31
N SER A 569 10.28 4.48 -12.43
CA SER A 569 9.47 3.29 -12.70
C SER A 569 9.69 2.76 -14.12
N PHE A 570 9.77 3.64 -15.13
CA PHE A 570 10.05 3.28 -16.52
C PHE A 570 11.43 2.62 -16.68
N SER A 571 12.43 3.03 -15.88
CA SER A 571 13.80 2.48 -15.94
C SER A 571 13.94 1.08 -15.35
N PHE A 572 12.89 0.51 -14.77
CA PHE A 572 12.92 -0.82 -14.20
C PHE A 572 13.23 -1.90 -15.25
N LEU A 573 14.15 -2.81 -14.92
CA LEU A 573 14.62 -3.89 -15.78
C LEU A 573 14.43 -5.24 -15.09
N PRO A 574 13.37 -6.00 -15.40
CA PRO A 574 13.08 -7.26 -14.70
C PRO A 574 14.19 -8.32 -14.84
N TYR A 575 14.92 -8.32 -15.95
CA TYR A 575 16.00 -9.28 -16.18
C TYR A 575 17.40 -8.71 -15.91
N ASP A 576 17.49 -7.43 -15.47
CA ASP A 576 18.73 -6.83 -14.96
C ASP A 576 18.40 -5.78 -13.86
N ILE A 577 17.90 -6.26 -12.72
CA ILE A 577 17.47 -5.40 -11.62
C ILE A 577 18.57 -4.47 -11.11
N TYR A 578 19.83 -4.84 -11.30
CA TYR A 578 20.97 -4.04 -10.84
C TYR A 578 21.18 -2.76 -11.66
N ARG A 579 20.67 -2.69 -12.91
CA ARG A 579 20.65 -1.48 -13.74
C ARG A 579 19.35 -0.69 -13.69
N SER A 580 18.42 -1.08 -12.83
CA SER A 580 17.10 -0.43 -12.74
C SER A 580 17.14 0.96 -12.09
N VAL A 581 18.14 1.23 -11.23
CA VAL A 581 18.31 2.54 -10.60
C VAL A 581 19.38 3.32 -11.37
N ARG A 582 18.93 4.10 -12.35
CA ARG A 582 19.82 4.86 -13.25
C ARG A 582 20.24 6.21 -12.66
N TRP A 583 19.45 6.78 -11.77
CA TRP A 583 19.75 8.02 -11.02
C TRP A 583 19.54 7.76 -9.53
N ASP A 584 20.31 8.41 -8.69
CA ASP A 584 20.14 8.36 -7.24
C ASP A 584 18.96 9.25 -6.77
N ASP A 585 18.76 9.36 -5.46
CA ASP A 585 17.67 10.15 -4.87
C ASP A 585 17.86 11.67 -4.99
N ASN A 586 19.06 12.12 -5.37
CA ASN A 586 19.35 13.52 -5.67
C ASN A 586 19.16 13.82 -7.17
N GLY A 587 18.84 12.81 -7.99
CA GLY A 587 18.76 12.89 -9.44
C GLY A 587 20.12 12.91 -10.12
N ASP A 588 21.20 12.47 -9.44
CA ASP A 588 22.52 12.33 -10.02
C ASP A 588 22.70 10.95 -10.68
N PRO A 589 23.40 10.88 -11.82
CA PRO A 589 23.56 9.62 -12.55
C PRO A 589 24.37 8.59 -11.76
N THR A 590 23.89 7.34 -11.74
CA THR A 590 24.61 6.21 -11.14
C THR A 590 25.58 5.55 -12.12
N ASP A 591 26.59 4.85 -11.62
CA ASP A 591 27.50 4.06 -12.45
C ASP A 591 26.84 2.72 -12.82
N LEU A 592 26.49 2.55 -14.08
CA LEU A 592 25.89 1.34 -14.64
C LEU A 592 26.89 0.40 -15.33
N THR A 593 28.18 0.66 -15.21
CA THR A 593 29.22 -0.17 -15.86
C THR A 593 29.20 -1.61 -15.34
N ASN A 594 29.12 -1.79 -14.03
CA ASN A 594 29.07 -3.10 -13.39
C ASN A 594 28.30 -3.09 -12.05
N PRO A 595 27.01 -2.72 -12.05
CA PRO A 595 26.23 -2.54 -10.81
C PRO A 595 25.92 -3.88 -10.11
N GLY A 596 26.05 -5.01 -10.85
CA GLY A 596 25.87 -6.37 -10.35
C GLY A 596 27.17 -7.07 -9.97
N ALA A 597 28.31 -6.35 -9.83
CA ALA A 597 29.57 -6.93 -9.40
C ALA A 597 29.41 -7.74 -8.11
N ASP A 598 29.94 -8.97 -8.07
CA ASP A 598 29.85 -9.88 -6.92
C ASP A 598 28.40 -10.26 -6.50
N LYS A 599 27.40 -10.06 -7.38
CA LYS A 599 26.02 -10.45 -7.15
C LYS A 599 25.60 -11.63 -8.04
N PRO A 600 24.56 -12.39 -7.65
CA PRO A 600 24.03 -13.47 -8.48
C PRO A 600 23.57 -12.95 -9.85
N VAL A 601 23.96 -13.64 -10.91
CA VAL A 601 23.47 -13.37 -12.27
C VAL A 601 22.24 -14.24 -12.52
N LEU A 602 21.23 -13.70 -13.15
CA LEU A 602 20.05 -14.47 -13.59
C LEU A 602 20.49 -15.46 -14.69
N THR A 603 20.33 -16.75 -14.43
CA THR A 603 20.68 -17.80 -15.41
C THR A 603 19.59 -17.95 -16.45
N ALA A 604 19.92 -18.61 -17.58
CA ALA A 604 18.93 -18.93 -18.61
C ALA A 604 17.82 -19.85 -18.07
N GLU A 605 18.17 -20.77 -17.16
CA GLU A 605 17.26 -21.67 -16.48
C GLU A 605 16.41 -20.97 -15.42
N GLY A 606 16.96 -19.93 -14.79
CA GLY A 606 16.23 -19.11 -13.80
C GLY A 606 15.29 -18.09 -14.43
N LYS A 607 15.60 -17.60 -15.64
CA LYS A 607 14.79 -16.55 -16.31
C LYS A 607 13.29 -16.87 -16.38
N PRO A 608 12.83 -18.09 -16.69
CA PRO A 608 11.40 -18.44 -16.71
C PRO A 608 10.70 -18.34 -15.34
N TYR A 609 11.46 -18.33 -14.25
CA TYR A 609 10.92 -18.21 -12.89
C TYR A 609 10.75 -16.75 -12.44
N ILE A 610 11.24 -15.77 -13.21
CA ILE A 610 10.78 -14.38 -13.09
C ILE A 610 9.44 -14.30 -13.84
N ILE A 611 8.34 -14.59 -13.13
CA ILE A 611 7.01 -14.72 -13.74
C ILE A 611 6.30 -13.39 -13.96
N GLY A 612 6.78 -12.31 -13.34
CA GLY A 612 6.17 -11.00 -13.52
C GLY A 612 6.68 -9.92 -12.60
N VAL A 613 5.95 -8.81 -12.65
CA VAL A 613 6.22 -7.58 -11.91
C VAL A 613 4.97 -7.11 -11.18
N GLN A 614 5.16 -6.49 -10.01
CA GLN A 614 4.07 -5.91 -9.23
C GLN A 614 4.49 -4.59 -8.60
N GLY A 615 3.62 -3.59 -8.72
CA GLY A 615 3.74 -2.34 -7.98
C GLY A 615 3.01 -2.41 -6.65
N GLN A 616 3.57 -1.83 -5.61
CA GLN A 616 2.98 -1.76 -4.29
C GLN A 616 2.45 -0.36 -4.02
N LEU A 617 1.27 -0.29 -3.40
CA LEU A 617 0.70 0.94 -2.89
C LEU A 617 0.25 0.71 -1.45
N TRP A 618 1.18 0.92 -0.51
CA TRP A 618 0.89 0.93 0.92
C TRP A 618 0.11 2.18 1.29
N SER A 619 -0.83 2.08 2.23
CA SER A 619 -1.81 3.15 2.43
C SER A 619 -1.60 4.04 3.65
N GLU A 620 -0.51 3.87 4.40
CA GLU A 620 -0.24 4.63 5.63
C GLU A 620 -0.24 6.16 5.42
N THR A 621 0.11 6.62 4.23
CA THR A 621 0.18 8.06 3.90
C THR A 621 -0.99 8.55 3.06
N LEU A 622 -1.85 7.65 2.60
CA LEU A 622 -3.01 7.97 1.76
C LEU A 622 -4.18 8.44 2.62
N ARG A 623 -4.83 9.53 2.22
CA ARG A 623 -5.93 10.15 2.99
C ARG A 623 -7.22 10.27 2.19
N SER A 624 -7.24 9.74 0.95
CA SER A 624 -8.40 9.74 0.07
C SER A 624 -8.13 8.85 -1.14
N PHE A 625 -9.17 8.54 -1.90
CA PHE A 625 -9.00 7.88 -3.20
C PHE A 625 -8.23 8.76 -4.20
N ASP A 626 -8.34 10.09 -4.09
CA ASP A 626 -7.50 11.01 -4.87
C ASP A 626 -6.01 10.83 -4.59
N HIS A 627 -5.62 10.53 -3.35
CA HIS A 627 -4.23 10.17 -3.04
C HIS A 627 -3.85 8.81 -3.63
N VAL A 628 -4.74 7.81 -3.61
CA VAL A 628 -4.51 6.51 -4.26
C VAL A 628 -4.19 6.72 -5.74
N THR A 629 -5.02 7.47 -6.46
CA THR A 629 -4.81 7.73 -7.89
C THR A 629 -3.62 8.65 -8.15
N TYR A 630 -3.39 9.67 -7.31
CA TYR A 630 -2.22 10.56 -7.41
C TYR A 630 -0.90 9.79 -7.30
N TYR A 631 -0.81 8.84 -6.36
CA TYR A 631 0.42 8.07 -6.15
C TYR A 631 0.58 6.92 -7.14
N LEU A 632 -0.49 6.43 -7.76
CA LEU A 632 -0.38 5.46 -8.84
C LEU A 632 -0.06 6.12 -10.18
N PHE A 633 -0.68 7.26 -10.49
CA PHE A 633 -0.63 7.80 -11.84
C PHE A 633 0.09 9.15 -11.92
N PRO A 634 1.00 9.32 -12.90
CA PRO A 634 1.33 8.37 -13.96
C PRO A 634 2.51 7.41 -13.64
N LYS A 635 3.14 7.44 -12.46
CA LYS A 635 4.38 6.67 -12.24
C LYS A 635 4.22 5.14 -12.38
N ALA A 636 3.06 4.57 -12.06
CA ALA A 636 2.83 3.13 -12.23
C ALA A 636 2.83 2.69 -13.70
N VAL A 637 2.54 3.60 -14.65
CA VAL A 637 2.47 3.23 -16.08
C VAL A 637 3.84 2.84 -16.65
N GLY A 638 4.95 3.30 -16.04
CA GLY A 638 6.29 2.82 -16.37
C GLY A 638 6.46 1.33 -16.06
N LEU A 639 5.91 0.85 -14.95
CA LEU A 639 5.93 -0.56 -14.61
C LEU A 639 5.03 -1.38 -15.54
N PHE A 640 3.85 -0.85 -15.92
CA PHE A 640 2.95 -1.54 -16.85
C PHE A 640 3.62 -1.73 -18.22
N GLU A 641 4.35 -0.71 -18.69
CA GLU A 641 5.19 -0.82 -19.89
C GLU A 641 6.24 -1.92 -19.73
N ARG A 642 6.92 -2.02 -18.58
CA ARG A 642 7.95 -3.04 -18.34
C ARG A 642 7.38 -4.45 -18.19
N GLY A 643 6.18 -4.62 -17.65
CA GLY A 643 5.51 -5.92 -17.61
C GLY A 643 5.07 -6.43 -18.98
N TRP A 644 4.79 -5.50 -19.90
CA TRP A 644 4.39 -5.80 -21.29
C TRP A 644 5.60 -5.93 -22.21
N ASN A 645 6.60 -5.04 -22.07
CA ASN A 645 7.83 -4.95 -22.84
C ASN A 645 9.06 -5.04 -21.92
N ALA A 646 9.42 -6.25 -21.50
CA ALA A 646 10.40 -6.47 -20.42
C ALA A 646 11.86 -6.24 -20.83
N GLU A 647 12.19 -6.31 -22.11
CA GLU A 647 13.57 -6.20 -22.63
C GLU A 647 13.68 -5.01 -23.61
N PRO A 648 13.73 -3.78 -23.11
CA PRO A 648 13.92 -2.62 -23.97
C PRO A 648 15.32 -2.59 -24.58
N ALA A 649 15.47 -1.94 -25.76
CA ALA A 649 16.74 -1.90 -26.49
C ALA A 649 17.91 -1.29 -25.68
N TRP A 650 17.61 -0.43 -24.72
CA TRP A 650 18.58 0.22 -23.85
C TRP A 650 18.93 -0.59 -22.57
N ALA A 651 18.39 -1.80 -22.39
CA ALA A 651 18.58 -2.59 -21.15
C ALA A 651 20.07 -2.81 -20.79
N ALA A 652 20.94 -2.99 -21.78
CA ALA A 652 22.36 -3.25 -21.58
C ALA A 652 23.24 -1.99 -21.56
N THR A 653 22.67 -0.79 -21.62
CA THR A 653 23.45 0.46 -21.64
C THR A 653 24.12 0.73 -20.28
N THR A 654 25.31 1.35 -20.31
CA THR A 654 26.15 1.57 -19.14
C THR A 654 26.15 3.00 -18.62
N THR A 655 25.43 3.88 -19.28
CA THR A 655 25.24 5.28 -18.88
C THR A 655 23.76 5.57 -18.69
N PRO A 656 23.36 6.31 -17.64
CA PRO A 656 21.96 6.66 -17.38
C PRO A 656 21.29 7.41 -18.54
N ASP A 657 21.97 8.40 -19.14
CA ASP A 657 21.48 9.25 -20.21
C ASP A 657 21.84 8.71 -21.61
N ASP A 658 21.87 7.40 -21.77
CA ASP A 658 22.10 6.78 -23.08
C ASP A 658 21.07 7.27 -24.11
N PRO A 659 21.48 7.57 -25.36
CA PRO A 659 20.55 8.08 -26.38
C PRO A 659 19.34 7.18 -26.63
N ALA A 660 19.52 5.84 -26.58
CA ALA A 660 18.41 4.90 -26.78
C ALA A 660 17.41 4.95 -25.62
N PHE A 661 17.89 5.10 -24.35
CA PHE A 661 17.01 5.32 -23.22
C PHE A 661 16.27 6.66 -23.34
N THR A 662 17.01 7.73 -23.65
CA THR A 662 16.44 9.09 -23.73
C THR A 662 15.36 9.19 -24.81
N GLU A 663 15.59 8.61 -25.99
CA GLU A 663 14.60 8.57 -27.09
C GLU A 663 13.34 7.79 -26.67
N ASP A 664 13.52 6.61 -26.08
CA ASP A 664 12.42 5.75 -25.63
C ASP A 664 11.60 6.40 -24.51
N PHE A 665 12.29 7.02 -23.53
CA PHE A 665 11.63 7.75 -22.45
C PHE A 665 10.87 8.99 -22.95
N ASN A 666 11.46 9.77 -23.85
CA ASN A 666 10.79 10.94 -24.43
C ASN A 666 9.49 10.55 -25.15
N ARG A 667 9.50 9.46 -25.93
CA ARG A 667 8.27 8.93 -26.55
C ARG A 667 7.27 8.44 -25.52
N PHE A 668 7.72 7.65 -24.53
CA PHE A 668 6.86 7.19 -23.42
C PHE A 668 6.20 8.36 -22.70
N PHE A 669 6.98 9.35 -22.29
CA PHE A 669 6.43 10.46 -21.52
C PHE A 669 5.58 11.43 -22.37
N SER A 670 5.88 11.57 -23.67
CA SER A 670 4.99 12.27 -24.61
C SER A 670 3.62 11.56 -24.71
N THR A 671 3.61 10.22 -24.76
CA THR A 671 2.36 9.44 -24.75
C THR A 671 1.58 9.68 -23.45
N VAL A 672 2.26 9.72 -22.28
CA VAL A 672 1.62 10.07 -21.00
C VAL A 672 0.95 11.43 -21.06
N VAL A 673 1.65 12.44 -21.56
CA VAL A 673 1.13 13.82 -21.60
C VAL A 673 -0.02 13.96 -22.61
N ASP A 674 0.14 13.39 -23.81
CA ASP A 674 -0.81 13.60 -24.92
C ASP A 674 -2.06 12.71 -24.80
N HIS A 675 -1.95 11.51 -24.24
CA HIS A 675 -3.03 10.53 -24.23
C HIS A 675 -3.52 10.14 -22.83
N GLU A 676 -2.62 10.00 -21.83
CA GLU A 676 -3.04 9.56 -20.51
C GLU A 676 -3.54 10.70 -19.61
N TYR A 677 -2.94 11.90 -19.64
CA TYR A 677 -3.48 13.04 -18.89
C TYR A 677 -4.92 13.40 -19.29
N PRO A 678 -5.28 13.48 -20.60
CA PRO A 678 -6.68 13.66 -20.99
C PRO A 678 -7.59 12.49 -20.56
N TYR A 679 -7.06 11.26 -20.53
CA TYR A 679 -7.81 10.11 -20.02
C TYR A 679 -8.10 10.25 -18.51
N TYR A 680 -7.09 10.62 -17.70
CA TYR A 680 -7.30 10.83 -16.25
C TYR A 680 -8.30 11.94 -15.96
N GLU A 681 -8.23 13.03 -16.72
CA GLU A 681 -9.21 14.12 -16.63
C GLU A 681 -10.63 13.63 -16.95
N ALA A 682 -10.79 12.84 -18.01
CA ALA A 682 -12.07 12.25 -18.39
C ALA A 682 -12.61 11.25 -17.34
N GLN A 683 -11.72 10.51 -16.65
CA GLN A 683 -12.07 9.63 -15.54
C GLN A 683 -12.35 10.38 -14.23
N GLY A 684 -12.05 11.67 -14.16
CA GLY A 684 -12.23 12.49 -12.96
C GLY A 684 -11.40 11.95 -11.78
N ILE A 685 -10.15 11.60 -12.01
CA ILE A 685 -9.19 11.19 -10.98
C ILE A 685 -8.11 12.23 -10.77
N SER A 686 -7.48 12.21 -9.62
CA SER A 686 -6.28 13.01 -9.33
C SER A 686 -5.03 12.27 -9.83
N TRP A 687 -4.06 13.01 -10.37
CA TRP A 687 -2.76 12.45 -10.79
C TRP A 687 -1.64 13.47 -10.58
N HIS A 688 -0.42 12.98 -10.51
CA HIS A 688 0.77 13.84 -10.47
C HIS A 688 1.02 14.47 -11.84
N LYS A 689 1.20 15.79 -11.87
CA LYS A 689 1.63 16.53 -13.08
C LYS A 689 3.09 16.91 -12.93
N HIS A 690 3.89 16.52 -13.91
CA HIS A 690 5.32 16.88 -13.99
C HIS A 690 5.51 18.37 -14.27
#